data_288e42c3b5e2d7c114499629118d27d0
#
_entry.id   288e42c3b5e2d7c114499629118d27d0
#
_cell.length_a   1.000
_cell.length_b   1.000
_cell.length_c   1.000
_cell.angle_alpha   90.00
_cell.angle_beta   90.00
_cell.angle_gamma   90.00
#
_symmetry.space_group_name_H-M   'P 1'
#
loop_
_entity.id
_entity.type
_entity.pdbx_description
1 polymer ?
#
loop_
_entity_poly.entity_id
_entity_poly.type
_entity_poly.pdbx_seq_one_letter_code
_entity_poly.pdbx_strand_id
1 'polypeptide(L)'
;MFISMFISMESPLSLLAASLAAACAWLAIGALGLLPARPALVRRALFPAGAAAGLALAALGAQAVWLPASALVLPLGLPGLPFHLRLDPLAGFFLLLLGAVAAGVSVYSIGYFRTETAARLRLICLQYHVFLAAMAFVILADDAYLFMVAWETMALASYFLVTTDHHRPAIRSAGFLYLLVAHIGAIAVLLCFGVMHAGGGDYTFDALREAALSPFWTSAAFVLAFFGFGAKAGIVPLHVWLPEAHPAAPSPVSALMSGVMIKTAIYGMVRVSYDLLGAVRWEWGILVLLIGAGTTLFGVLFALMQHDLKRLLAYHSVENIGIILLGLGMSMVFFGFGHPQSGTLALIAALYHTLNHAIFKGLLFLGAGSILRATGLRDLNAMGGLARSMPATAFYFLVGALAISALPPLNGFVSEWLTFQAALQAPLLEHGVVRSLLPLFAATLALAGALTAMCFVKVYGVAFLGRARQQTDVSIKEASISERLGMAWLTAGCFVLGLFPAAMLHMLNRVGASLTGKSLSDEALESSWLWLVPTAPAQASYSPLIFLAVVLAVWLITIRLVRLFYHGRIRVAEPWDCGFPEQTTRMQDTADAFGQPIRHVFGPLYLMKQHLPAPDEPNPKYSIEVEDRHWYWLYLPVARLAEYASS
;
A
#
# COMPACT_ATOMS: atom_id res chain seq x y z
N MET A 1 -10.16 -32.56 -8.80
CA MET A 1 -8.96 -32.86 -8.00
C MET A 1 -8.50 -31.66 -7.14
N PHE A 2 -8.33 -30.44 -7.66
CA PHE A 2 -8.00 -29.26 -6.82
C PHE A 2 -9.13 -28.91 -5.82
N ILE A 3 -10.39 -28.90 -6.21
CA ILE A 3 -11.54 -28.56 -5.35
C ILE A 3 -11.75 -29.62 -4.26
N SER A 4 -11.54 -30.92 -4.52
CA SER A 4 -11.62 -31.96 -3.51
C SER A 4 -10.47 -31.93 -2.50
N MET A 5 -9.31 -31.40 -2.89
CA MET A 5 -8.17 -31.21 -1.99
C MET A 5 -8.42 -30.06 -0.98
N PHE A 6 -9.19 -29.03 -1.37
CA PHE A 6 -9.58 -27.93 -0.47
C PHE A 6 -10.61 -28.35 0.60
N ILE A 7 -11.43 -29.36 0.34
CA ILE A 7 -12.50 -29.83 1.26
C ILE A 7 -11.95 -30.73 2.38
N SER A 8 -10.75 -31.32 2.22
CA SER A 8 -10.16 -32.27 3.17
C SER A 8 -9.06 -31.67 4.09
N MET A 9 -8.82 -30.35 4.05
CA MET A 9 -7.77 -29.70 4.85
C MET A 9 -8.30 -29.26 6.22
N GLU A 10 -8.63 -30.23 7.06
CA GLU A 10 -9.19 -29.97 8.41
C GLU A 10 -8.12 -29.74 9.49
N SER A 11 -6.84 -30.01 9.21
CA SER A 11 -5.77 -29.83 10.20
C SER A 11 -4.95 -28.54 9.97
N PRO A 12 -4.60 -27.79 11.02
CA PRO A 12 -3.76 -26.59 10.90
C PRO A 12 -2.40 -26.87 10.25
N LEU A 13 -1.81 -28.04 10.49
CA LEU A 13 -0.53 -28.43 9.92
C LEU A 13 -0.61 -28.66 8.39
N SER A 14 -1.71 -29.24 7.89
CA SER A 14 -1.92 -29.41 6.45
C SER A 14 -2.06 -28.07 5.74
N LEU A 15 -2.64 -27.06 6.42
CA LEU A 15 -2.79 -25.70 5.89
C LEU A 15 -1.44 -24.98 5.78
N LEU A 16 -0.58 -25.12 6.82
CA LEU A 16 0.79 -24.59 6.77
C LEU A 16 1.61 -25.25 5.65
N ALA A 17 1.55 -26.58 5.51
CA ALA A 17 2.24 -27.29 4.44
C ALA A 17 1.77 -26.87 3.05
N ALA A 18 0.46 -26.65 2.86
CA ALA A 18 -0.09 -26.16 1.60
C ALA A 18 0.33 -24.71 1.31
N SER A 19 0.37 -23.84 2.33
CA SER A 19 0.85 -22.47 2.20
C SER A 19 2.33 -22.43 1.81
N LEU A 20 3.13 -23.28 2.42
CA LEU A 20 4.54 -23.48 2.06
C LEU A 20 4.67 -23.98 0.61
N ALA A 21 3.88 -24.98 0.20
CA ALA A 21 3.88 -25.49 -1.17
C ALA A 21 3.52 -24.40 -2.19
N ALA A 22 2.55 -23.53 -1.89
CA ALA A 22 2.19 -22.41 -2.75
C ALA A 22 3.31 -21.37 -2.86
N ALA A 23 4.01 -21.07 -1.76
CA ALA A 23 5.19 -20.18 -1.76
C ALA A 23 6.34 -20.81 -2.56
N CYS A 24 6.62 -22.11 -2.38
CA CYS A 24 7.63 -22.85 -3.16
C CYS A 24 7.26 -22.95 -4.64
N ALA A 25 5.96 -23.03 -4.97
CA ALA A 25 5.51 -23.01 -6.37
C ALA A 25 5.94 -21.72 -7.07
N TRP A 26 5.90 -20.56 -6.42
CA TRP A 26 6.45 -19.32 -7.00
C TRP A 26 7.95 -19.44 -7.30
N LEU A 27 8.76 -20.04 -6.41
CA LEU A 27 10.19 -20.26 -6.67
C LEU A 27 10.39 -21.17 -7.89
N ALA A 28 9.64 -22.27 -7.97
CA ALA A 28 9.68 -23.20 -9.11
C ALA A 28 9.27 -22.51 -10.42
N ILE A 29 8.19 -21.71 -10.42
CA ILE A 29 7.74 -20.94 -11.58
C ILE A 29 8.82 -19.96 -12.02
N GLY A 30 9.45 -19.25 -11.09
CA GLY A 30 10.55 -18.34 -11.36
C GLY A 30 11.75 -19.05 -12.01
N ALA A 31 12.17 -20.19 -11.46
CA ALA A 31 13.25 -21.01 -11.98
C ALA A 31 12.93 -21.56 -13.40
N LEU A 32 11.70 -22.04 -13.62
CA LEU A 32 11.23 -22.46 -14.94
C LEU A 32 11.27 -21.32 -15.96
N GLY A 33 11.10 -20.07 -15.50
CA GLY A 33 11.21 -18.87 -16.33
C GLY A 33 12.60 -18.66 -16.95
N LEU A 34 13.66 -19.22 -16.38
CA LEU A 34 15.03 -19.15 -16.92
C LEU A 34 15.26 -20.09 -18.12
N LEU A 35 14.46 -21.12 -18.26
CA LEU A 35 14.61 -22.06 -19.36
C LEU A 35 14.47 -21.34 -20.72
N PRO A 36 15.20 -21.78 -21.77
CA PRO A 36 15.15 -21.18 -23.09
C PRO A 36 13.82 -21.49 -23.79
N ALA A 37 12.75 -20.86 -23.31
CA ALA A 37 11.40 -20.99 -23.83
C ALA A 37 10.98 -19.78 -24.66
N ARG A 38 9.95 -19.97 -25.52
CA ARG A 38 9.35 -18.88 -26.30
C ARG A 38 8.74 -17.84 -25.31
N PRO A 39 8.93 -16.51 -25.53
CA PRO A 39 8.36 -15.47 -24.65
C PRO A 39 6.85 -15.60 -24.43
N ALA A 40 6.13 -16.11 -25.43
CA ALA A 40 4.70 -16.36 -25.33
C ALA A 40 4.35 -17.42 -24.28
N LEU A 41 5.18 -18.47 -24.11
CA LEU A 41 4.98 -19.51 -23.11
C LEU A 41 5.20 -18.92 -21.69
N VAL A 42 6.29 -18.18 -21.49
CA VAL A 42 6.56 -17.52 -20.20
C VAL A 42 5.36 -16.66 -19.79
N ARG A 43 4.84 -15.82 -20.69
CA ARG A 43 3.71 -14.95 -20.40
C ARG A 43 2.39 -15.69 -20.20
N ARG A 44 2.08 -16.67 -21.07
CA ARG A 44 0.77 -17.33 -21.12
C ARG A 44 0.66 -18.56 -20.21
N ALA A 45 1.76 -19.05 -19.65
CA ALA A 45 1.77 -20.18 -18.73
C ALA A 45 2.28 -19.78 -17.34
N LEU A 46 3.46 -19.14 -17.23
CA LEU A 46 4.10 -18.91 -15.93
C LEU A 46 3.43 -17.79 -15.12
N PHE A 47 3.08 -16.66 -15.73
CA PHE A 47 2.34 -15.61 -14.99
C PHE A 47 0.93 -16.06 -14.57
N PRO A 48 0.12 -16.77 -15.39
CA PRO A 48 -1.13 -17.37 -14.91
C PRO A 48 -0.94 -18.41 -13.82
N ALA A 49 0.11 -19.25 -13.90
CA ALA A 49 0.45 -20.18 -12.81
C ALA A 49 0.80 -19.42 -11.52
N GLY A 50 1.56 -18.32 -11.63
CA GLY A 50 1.84 -17.41 -10.51
C GLY A 50 0.58 -16.80 -9.91
N ALA A 51 -0.40 -16.43 -10.76
CA ALA A 51 -1.71 -15.94 -10.30
C ALA A 51 -2.50 -17.03 -9.57
N ALA A 52 -2.49 -18.27 -10.09
CA ALA A 52 -3.15 -19.40 -9.43
C ALA A 52 -2.54 -19.73 -8.07
N ALA A 53 -1.20 -19.71 -7.95
CA ALA A 53 -0.51 -19.85 -6.67
C ALA A 53 -0.89 -18.72 -5.70
N GLY A 54 -1.02 -17.48 -6.19
CA GLY A 54 -1.50 -16.35 -5.41
C GLY A 54 -2.92 -16.52 -4.88
N LEU A 55 -3.85 -16.96 -5.74
CA LEU A 55 -5.23 -17.25 -5.32
C LEU A 55 -5.29 -18.39 -4.29
N ALA A 56 -4.49 -19.44 -4.48
CA ALA A 56 -4.39 -20.52 -3.51
C ALA A 56 -3.88 -20.00 -2.16
N LEU A 57 -2.82 -19.20 -2.17
CA LEU A 57 -2.26 -18.61 -0.95
C LEU A 57 -3.25 -17.66 -0.25
N ALA A 58 -4.02 -16.88 -1.01
CA ALA A 58 -5.06 -16.02 -0.46
C ALA A 58 -6.17 -16.83 0.23
N ALA A 59 -6.61 -17.91 -0.39
CA ALA A 59 -7.64 -18.79 0.19
C ALA A 59 -7.13 -19.50 1.45
N LEU A 60 -5.89 -20.03 1.42
CA LEU A 60 -5.26 -20.68 2.58
C LEU A 60 -5.05 -19.67 3.72
N GLY A 61 -4.61 -18.44 3.41
CA GLY A 61 -4.47 -17.37 4.39
C GLY A 61 -5.81 -17.00 5.05
N ALA A 62 -6.88 -16.88 4.26
CA ALA A 62 -8.23 -16.61 4.78
C ALA A 62 -8.72 -17.71 5.73
N GLN A 63 -8.45 -18.99 5.42
CA GLN A 63 -8.78 -20.11 6.29
C GLN A 63 -7.95 -20.11 7.58
N ALA A 64 -6.65 -19.78 7.48
CA ALA A 64 -5.73 -19.76 8.62
C ALA A 64 -6.17 -18.79 9.74
N VAL A 65 -6.86 -17.70 9.40
CA VAL A 65 -7.38 -16.75 10.41
C VAL A 65 -8.35 -17.43 11.40
N TRP A 66 -9.05 -18.49 10.97
CA TRP A 66 -10.08 -19.17 11.77
C TRP A 66 -9.58 -20.40 12.52
N LEU A 67 -8.34 -20.83 12.24
CA LEU A 67 -7.75 -22.02 12.83
C LEU A 67 -6.69 -21.66 13.88
N PRO A 68 -6.40 -22.57 14.84
CA PRO A 68 -5.30 -22.39 15.75
C PRO A 68 -3.95 -22.36 15.00
N ALA A 69 -2.97 -21.69 15.59
CA ALA A 69 -1.62 -21.60 15.03
C ALA A 69 -1.00 -23.00 14.85
N SER A 70 -0.24 -23.17 13.78
CA SER A 70 0.56 -24.35 13.51
C SER A 70 2.00 -23.98 13.22
N ALA A 71 2.95 -24.80 13.66
CA ALA A 71 4.38 -24.63 13.44
C ALA A 71 4.99 -25.86 12.77
N LEU A 72 6.07 -25.65 12.03
CA LEU A 72 6.81 -26.68 11.31
C LEU A 72 8.29 -26.29 11.29
N VAL A 73 9.16 -27.25 11.59
CA VAL A 73 10.61 -27.08 11.47
C VAL A 73 11.10 -27.81 10.21
N LEU A 74 11.78 -27.07 9.34
CA LEU A 74 12.42 -27.65 8.16
C LEU A 74 13.90 -27.88 8.42
N PRO A 75 14.47 -29.05 8.05
CA PRO A 75 15.89 -29.33 8.21
C PRO A 75 16.73 -28.61 7.13
N LEU A 76 16.44 -27.33 6.92
CA LEU A 76 17.11 -26.43 5.98
C LEU A 76 17.70 -25.27 6.79
N GLY A 77 18.77 -24.65 6.30
CA GLY A 77 19.45 -23.55 6.95
C GLY A 77 20.92 -23.85 7.23
N LEU A 78 21.50 -23.19 8.23
CA LEU A 78 22.86 -23.44 8.70
C LEU A 78 22.87 -24.53 9.78
N PRO A 79 24.01 -25.21 10.00
CA PRO A 79 24.16 -26.15 11.10
C PRO A 79 23.79 -25.50 12.45
N GLY A 80 22.80 -26.08 13.14
CA GLY A 80 22.29 -25.55 14.41
C GLY A 80 21.23 -24.43 14.27
N LEU A 81 20.90 -24.01 13.06
CA LEU A 81 19.89 -22.98 12.76
C LEU A 81 18.89 -23.48 11.70
N PRO A 82 18.02 -24.45 11.99
CA PRO A 82 16.98 -24.91 11.08
C PRO A 82 15.92 -23.82 10.89
N PHE A 83 15.21 -23.86 9.76
CA PHE A 83 14.12 -22.93 9.49
C PHE A 83 12.87 -23.31 10.28
N HIS A 84 12.36 -22.37 11.05
CA HIS A 84 11.08 -22.49 11.76
C HIS A 84 10.02 -21.70 11.01
N LEU A 85 8.87 -22.32 10.80
CA LEU A 85 7.73 -21.75 10.09
C LEU A 85 6.50 -21.82 11.00
N ARG A 86 5.68 -20.77 10.93
CA ARG A 86 4.42 -20.67 11.68
C ARG A 86 3.33 -20.07 10.81
N LEU A 87 2.15 -20.60 10.93
CA LEU A 87 0.93 -20.06 10.35
C LEU A 87 -0.07 -19.81 11.47
N ASP A 88 -0.25 -18.55 11.80
CA ASP A 88 -1.20 -18.05 12.80
C ASP A 88 -2.17 -17.06 12.15
N PRO A 89 -3.19 -16.54 12.86
CA PRO A 89 -4.16 -15.62 12.28
C PRO A 89 -3.55 -14.35 11.67
N LEU A 90 -2.47 -13.80 12.25
CA LEU A 90 -1.78 -12.63 11.68
C LEU A 90 -1.09 -12.99 10.37
N ALA A 91 -0.32 -14.07 10.35
CA ALA A 91 0.31 -14.57 9.12
C ALA A 91 -0.75 -14.89 8.06
N GLY A 92 -1.86 -15.54 8.42
CA GLY A 92 -2.98 -15.83 7.53
C GLY A 92 -3.55 -14.58 6.88
N PHE A 93 -3.77 -13.51 7.64
CA PHE A 93 -4.26 -12.23 7.11
C PHE A 93 -3.28 -11.61 6.10
N PHE A 94 -1.98 -11.61 6.39
CA PHE A 94 -1.00 -11.07 5.45
C PHE A 94 -0.77 -11.95 4.22
N LEU A 95 -0.92 -13.28 4.33
CA LEU A 95 -0.94 -14.19 3.17
C LEU A 95 -2.17 -13.97 2.28
N LEU A 96 -3.35 -13.74 2.86
CA LEU A 96 -4.54 -13.32 2.12
C LEU A 96 -4.26 -12.03 1.32
N LEU A 97 -3.70 -11.01 1.96
CA LEU A 97 -3.35 -9.74 1.33
C LEU A 97 -2.36 -9.94 0.18
N LEU A 98 -1.25 -10.65 0.43
CA LEU A 98 -0.22 -10.94 -0.56
C LEU A 98 -0.80 -11.69 -1.75
N GLY A 99 -1.52 -12.78 -1.50
CA GLY A 99 -2.09 -13.65 -2.52
C GLY A 99 -3.12 -12.94 -3.40
N ALA A 100 -4.02 -12.16 -2.79
CA ALA A 100 -5.05 -11.42 -3.50
C ALA A 100 -4.47 -10.35 -4.45
N VAL A 101 -3.47 -9.60 -4.01
CA VAL A 101 -2.81 -8.59 -4.86
C VAL A 101 -1.95 -9.27 -5.92
N ALA A 102 -1.16 -10.30 -5.56
CA ALA A 102 -0.30 -11.03 -6.48
C ALA A 102 -1.10 -11.67 -7.62
N ALA A 103 -2.29 -12.20 -7.36
CA ALA A 103 -3.16 -12.78 -8.38
C ALA A 103 -3.53 -11.76 -9.46
N GLY A 104 -4.05 -10.58 -9.07
CA GLY A 104 -4.44 -9.53 -10.01
C GLY A 104 -3.24 -8.97 -10.79
N VAL A 105 -2.12 -8.73 -10.10
CA VAL A 105 -0.90 -8.19 -10.72
C VAL A 105 -0.27 -9.21 -11.67
N SER A 106 -0.28 -10.52 -11.35
CA SER A 106 0.23 -11.56 -12.25
C SER A 106 -0.60 -11.69 -13.53
N VAL A 107 -1.94 -11.62 -13.44
CA VAL A 107 -2.81 -11.59 -14.63
C VAL A 107 -2.54 -10.34 -15.47
N TYR A 108 -2.39 -9.18 -14.86
CA TYR A 108 -2.04 -7.93 -15.55
C TYR A 108 -0.71 -8.06 -16.30
N SER A 109 0.28 -8.71 -15.68
CA SER A 109 1.65 -8.86 -16.21
C SER A 109 1.70 -9.61 -17.56
N ILE A 110 0.73 -10.49 -17.84
CA ILE A 110 0.62 -11.20 -19.12
C ILE A 110 0.57 -10.21 -20.31
N GLY A 111 -0.22 -9.17 -20.18
CA GLY A 111 -0.37 -8.11 -21.18
C GLY A 111 0.76 -7.09 -21.12
N TYR A 112 1.12 -6.66 -19.92
CA TYR A 112 2.10 -5.60 -19.71
C TYR A 112 3.48 -5.92 -20.29
N PHE A 113 4.00 -7.14 -20.10
CA PHE A 113 5.32 -7.54 -20.58
C PHE A 113 5.33 -8.10 -22.02
N ARG A 114 4.30 -7.83 -22.84
CA ARG A 114 4.20 -8.41 -24.20
C ARG A 114 5.27 -7.91 -25.18
N THR A 115 5.88 -6.76 -24.93
CA THR A 115 6.90 -6.13 -25.79
C THR A 115 8.33 -6.40 -25.32
N GLU A 116 8.49 -7.08 -24.18
CA GLU A 116 9.81 -7.38 -23.64
C GLU A 116 10.56 -8.44 -24.45
N THR A 117 11.88 -8.29 -24.54
CA THR A 117 12.76 -9.29 -25.16
C THR A 117 12.77 -10.60 -24.37
N ALA A 118 13.08 -11.72 -25.03
CA ALA A 118 13.08 -13.04 -24.39
C ALA A 118 14.03 -13.12 -23.19
N ALA A 119 15.24 -12.57 -23.32
CA ALA A 119 16.24 -12.59 -22.25
C ALA A 119 15.78 -11.79 -21.03
N ARG A 120 15.26 -10.58 -21.26
CA ARG A 120 14.77 -9.69 -20.21
C ARG A 120 13.54 -10.26 -19.51
N LEU A 121 12.60 -10.81 -20.29
CA LEU A 121 11.38 -11.41 -19.75
C LEU A 121 11.67 -12.60 -18.82
N ARG A 122 12.69 -13.42 -19.14
CA ARG A 122 13.13 -14.54 -18.29
C ARG A 122 13.64 -14.06 -16.94
N LEU A 123 14.50 -13.05 -16.93
CA LEU A 123 15.01 -12.45 -15.69
C LEU A 123 13.90 -11.78 -14.87
N ILE A 124 13.00 -11.05 -15.54
CA ILE A 124 11.82 -10.47 -14.86
C ILE A 124 10.97 -11.59 -14.24
N CYS A 125 10.71 -12.67 -14.95
CA CYS A 125 9.91 -13.78 -14.45
C CYS A 125 10.54 -14.41 -13.20
N LEU A 126 11.86 -14.68 -13.21
CA LEU A 126 12.58 -15.17 -12.04
C LEU A 126 12.44 -14.21 -10.86
N GLN A 127 12.89 -12.97 -11.04
CA GLN A 127 12.93 -11.99 -9.95
C GLN A 127 11.53 -11.68 -9.39
N TYR A 128 10.52 -11.64 -10.25
CA TYR A 128 9.13 -11.40 -9.87
C TYR A 128 8.61 -12.51 -8.94
N HIS A 129 8.82 -13.79 -9.30
CA HIS A 129 8.33 -14.89 -8.50
C HIS A 129 9.18 -15.15 -7.24
N VAL A 130 10.50 -14.91 -7.29
CA VAL A 130 11.36 -14.90 -6.08
C VAL A 130 10.91 -13.79 -5.12
N PHE A 131 10.57 -12.62 -5.63
CA PHE A 131 10.05 -11.51 -4.82
C PHE A 131 8.74 -11.86 -4.10
N LEU A 132 7.79 -12.51 -4.81
CA LEU A 132 6.54 -13.00 -4.21
C LEU A 132 6.79 -14.07 -3.14
N ALA A 133 7.63 -15.05 -3.44
CA ALA A 133 7.98 -16.12 -2.51
C ALA A 133 8.68 -15.59 -1.25
N ALA A 134 9.64 -14.67 -1.43
CA ALA A 134 10.35 -14.06 -0.31
C ALA A 134 9.40 -13.31 0.65
N MET A 135 8.40 -12.58 0.11
CA MET A 135 7.37 -11.96 0.94
C MET A 135 6.55 -12.99 1.72
N ALA A 136 6.20 -14.13 1.11
CA ALA A 136 5.49 -15.22 1.79
C ALA A 136 6.36 -15.84 2.89
N PHE A 137 7.64 -16.06 2.65
CA PHE A 137 8.57 -16.57 3.68
C PHE A 137 8.78 -15.60 4.83
N VAL A 138 8.84 -14.28 4.59
CA VAL A 138 8.86 -13.28 5.67
C VAL A 138 7.65 -13.42 6.58
N ILE A 139 6.47 -13.64 6.00
CA ILE A 139 5.20 -13.77 6.76
C ILE A 139 5.13 -15.12 7.52
N LEU A 140 5.69 -16.18 6.94
CA LEU A 140 5.68 -17.52 7.53
C LEU A 140 6.85 -17.78 8.51
N ALA A 141 7.86 -16.92 8.56
CA ALA A 141 9.03 -17.11 9.42
C ALA A 141 8.63 -17.08 10.91
N ASP A 142 9.14 -18.07 11.68
CA ASP A 142 8.99 -18.19 13.12
C ASP A 142 10.34 -18.22 13.85
N ASP A 143 11.36 -17.72 13.20
CA ASP A 143 12.69 -17.45 13.76
C ASP A 143 13.33 -16.23 13.09
N ALA A 144 14.25 -15.60 13.83
CA ALA A 144 14.96 -14.41 13.36
C ALA A 144 15.86 -14.70 12.15
N TYR A 145 16.41 -15.90 12.04
CA TYR A 145 17.33 -16.27 10.96
C TYR A 145 16.59 -16.39 9.62
N LEU A 146 15.53 -17.22 9.56
CA LEU A 146 14.72 -17.33 8.35
C LEU A 146 14.08 -15.98 7.97
N PHE A 147 13.59 -15.23 8.98
CA PHE A 147 13.02 -13.90 8.75
C PHE A 147 14.03 -13.00 8.02
N MET A 148 15.27 -12.90 8.51
CA MET A 148 16.30 -12.05 7.89
C MET A 148 16.73 -12.54 6.52
N VAL A 149 16.87 -13.85 6.30
CA VAL A 149 17.19 -14.44 4.99
C VAL A 149 16.11 -14.10 3.97
N ALA A 150 14.84 -14.27 4.33
CA ALA A 150 13.71 -13.95 3.47
C ALA A 150 13.58 -12.43 3.22
N TRP A 151 13.84 -11.61 4.25
CA TRP A 151 13.81 -10.15 4.18
C TRP A 151 14.85 -9.59 3.19
N GLU A 152 16.08 -10.09 3.25
CA GLU A 152 17.14 -9.69 2.33
C GLU A 152 16.91 -10.23 0.92
N THR A 153 16.40 -11.46 0.79
CA THR A 153 16.01 -12.03 -0.52
C THR A 153 14.93 -11.17 -1.18
N MET A 154 13.94 -10.72 -0.41
CA MET A 154 12.90 -9.80 -0.87
C MET A 154 13.50 -8.45 -1.32
N ALA A 155 14.47 -7.91 -0.56
CA ALA A 155 15.13 -6.65 -0.91
C ALA A 155 15.95 -6.76 -2.20
N LEU A 156 16.75 -7.82 -2.34
CA LEU A 156 17.56 -8.05 -3.54
C LEU A 156 16.70 -8.33 -4.79
N ALA A 157 15.69 -9.19 -4.68
CA ALA A 157 14.80 -9.47 -5.82
C ALA A 157 14.09 -8.19 -6.30
N SER A 158 13.57 -7.37 -5.38
CA SER A 158 12.95 -6.10 -5.74
C SER A 158 13.95 -5.06 -6.27
N TYR A 159 15.20 -5.03 -5.79
CA TYR A 159 16.26 -4.19 -6.35
C TYR A 159 16.51 -4.50 -7.84
N PHE A 160 16.66 -5.77 -8.21
CA PHE A 160 16.84 -6.16 -9.59
C PHE A 160 15.62 -5.82 -10.46
N LEU A 161 14.42 -5.92 -9.90
CA LEU A 161 13.19 -5.50 -10.59
C LEU A 161 13.12 -3.97 -10.76
N VAL A 162 13.53 -3.18 -9.78
CA VAL A 162 13.62 -1.71 -9.87
C VAL A 162 14.64 -1.30 -10.93
N THR A 163 15.79 -1.97 -10.96
CA THR A 163 16.89 -1.66 -11.89
C THR A 163 16.78 -2.36 -13.24
N THR A 164 15.59 -2.81 -13.63
CA THR A 164 15.33 -3.48 -14.91
C THR A 164 15.87 -2.68 -16.11
N ASP A 165 15.77 -1.35 -16.08
CA ASP A 165 16.32 -0.42 -17.10
C ASP A 165 17.65 0.21 -16.66
N HIS A 166 18.57 -0.58 -16.08
CA HIS A 166 19.85 -0.14 -15.51
C HIS A 166 20.78 0.65 -16.47
N HIS A 167 20.50 0.65 -17.77
CA HIS A 167 21.22 1.48 -18.74
C HIS A 167 21.08 2.98 -18.45
N ARG A 168 19.97 3.40 -17.84
CA ARG A 168 19.68 4.79 -17.47
C ARG A 168 20.34 5.12 -16.13
N PRO A 169 21.21 6.17 -16.05
CA PRO A 169 21.88 6.54 -14.80
C PRO A 169 20.90 6.83 -13.65
N ALA A 170 19.78 7.53 -13.93
CA ALA A 170 18.77 7.84 -12.93
C ALA A 170 18.16 6.57 -12.29
N ILE A 171 17.97 5.47 -13.05
CA ILE A 171 17.45 4.21 -12.53
C ILE A 171 18.49 3.51 -11.65
N ARG A 172 19.77 3.57 -12.00
CA ARG A 172 20.83 3.03 -11.14
C ARG A 172 20.92 3.80 -9.81
N SER A 173 20.83 5.13 -9.86
CA SER A 173 20.81 5.97 -8.66
C SER A 173 19.61 5.66 -7.76
N ALA A 174 18.42 5.52 -8.35
CA ALA A 174 17.20 5.13 -7.62
C ALA A 174 17.34 3.74 -6.96
N GLY A 175 17.92 2.77 -7.69
CA GLY A 175 18.19 1.44 -7.17
C GLY A 175 19.21 1.44 -6.03
N PHE A 176 20.30 2.20 -6.17
CA PHE A 176 21.31 2.36 -5.13
C PHE A 176 20.70 2.95 -3.85
N LEU A 177 19.95 4.04 -3.96
CA LEU A 177 19.30 4.67 -2.82
C LEU A 177 18.32 3.71 -2.13
N TYR A 178 17.52 2.98 -2.94
CA TYR A 178 16.61 1.96 -2.43
C TYR A 178 17.35 0.89 -1.61
N LEU A 179 18.42 0.31 -2.18
CA LEU A 179 19.18 -0.76 -1.52
C LEU A 179 19.89 -0.27 -0.26
N LEU A 180 20.45 0.94 -0.29
CA LEU A 180 21.12 1.56 0.86
C LEU A 180 20.16 1.70 2.05
N VAL A 181 18.98 2.30 1.84
CA VAL A 181 17.99 2.48 2.91
C VAL A 181 17.45 1.12 3.39
N ALA A 182 17.24 0.17 2.47
CA ALA A 182 16.79 -1.17 2.81
C ALA A 182 17.79 -1.90 3.73
N HIS A 183 19.11 -1.80 3.45
CA HIS A 183 20.16 -2.46 4.27
C HIS A 183 20.33 -1.78 5.62
N ILE A 184 20.30 -0.44 5.69
CA ILE A 184 20.31 0.28 6.98
C ILE A 184 19.13 -0.18 7.85
N GLY A 185 17.93 -0.29 7.25
CA GLY A 185 16.77 -0.82 7.95
C GLY A 185 16.93 -2.27 8.40
N ALA A 186 17.49 -3.13 7.54
CA ALA A 186 17.74 -4.53 7.88
C ALA A 186 18.73 -4.71 9.04
N ILE A 187 19.80 -3.90 9.10
CA ILE A 187 20.74 -3.88 10.23
C ILE A 187 20.00 -3.53 11.53
N ALA A 188 19.09 -2.55 11.52
CA ALA A 188 18.32 -2.21 12.70
C ALA A 188 17.39 -3.35 13.15
N VAL A 189 16.74 -4.07 12.21
CA VAL A 189 15.93 -5.26 12.52
C VAL A 189 16.81 -6.38 13.09
N LEU A 190 17.98 -6.61 12.51
CA LEU A 190 18.95 -7.59 13.02
C LEU A 190 19.39 -7.25 14.46
N LEU A 191 19.69 -5.98 14.73
CA LEU A 191 20.03 -5.52 16.07
C LEU A 191 18.85 -5.66 17.04
N CYS A 192 17.61 -5.44 16.59
CA CYS A 192 16.42 -5.70 17.39
C CYS A 192 16.36 -7.16 17.84
N PHE A 193 16.50 -8.11 16.91
CA PHE A 193 16.54 -9.54 17.24
C PHE A 193 17.75 -9.89 18.12
N GLY A 194 18.90 -9.26 17.91
CA GLY A 194 20.08 -9.43 18.76
C GLY A 194 19.84 -8.98 20.20
N VAL A 195 19.17 -7.84 20.42
CA VAL A 195 18.78 -7.38 21.75
C VAL A 195 17.80 -8.35 22.40
N MET A 196 16.83 -8.86 21.67
CA MET A 196 15.85 -9.82 22.19
C MET A 196 16.51 -11.17 22.53
N HIS A 197 17.39 -11.66 21.66
CA HIS A 197 18.16 -12.89 21.88
C HIS A 197 19.04 -12.84 23.16
N ALA A 198 19.64 -11.69 23.47
CA ALA A 198 20.43 -11.50 24.68
C ALA A 198 19.64 -11.73 25.98
N GLY A 199 18.30 -11.66 25.93
CA GLY A 199 17.38 -11.94 27.04
C GLY A 199 16.92 -13.41 27.12
N GLY A 200 17.19 -14.27 26.13
CA GLY A 200 16.55 -15.58 26.06
C GLY A 200 17.15 -16.64 25.14
N GLY A 201 18.41 -16.70 24.94
CA GLY A 201 19.17 -17.93 24.54
C GLY A 201 18.94 -18.59 23.18
N ASP A 202 17.83 -18.35 22.42
CA ASP A 202 17.57 -18.93 21.11
C ASP A 202 16.97 -17.90 20.15
N TYR A 203 17.04 -18.17 18.84
CA TYR A 203 16.55 -17.27 17.76
C TYR A 203 15.11 -17.53 17.34
N THR A 204 14.46 -18.57 17.90
CA THR A 204 13.06 -18.86 17.62
C THR A 204 12.15 -17.78 18.20
N PHE A 205 11.05 -17.50 17.54
CA PHE A 205 10.11 -16.50 18.05
C PHE A 205 9.47 -16.93 19.38
N ASP A 206 9.35 -18.24 19.65
CA ASP A 206 8.90 -18.74 20.95
C ASP A 206 9.89 -18.35 22.05
N ALA A 207 11.20 -18.55 21.85
CA ALA A 207 12.22 -18.12 22.81
C ALA A 207 12.27 -16.59 22.96
N LEU A 208 12.08 -15.84 21.87
CA LEU A 208 12.05 -14.38 21.91
C LEU A 208 10.84 -13.83 22.68
N ARG A 209 9.67 -14.51 22.66
CA ARG A 209 8.49 -14.15 23.47
C ARG A 209 8.74 -14.31 24.96
N GLU A 210 9.55 -15.31 25.34
CA GLU A 210 9.89 -15.62 26.72
C GLU A 210 11.10 -14.81 27.23
N ALA A 211 11.75 -14.01 26.38
CA ALA A 211 12.95 -13.26 26.72
C ALA A 211 12.71 -12.26 27.87
N ALA A 212 13.43 -12.40 28.96
CA ALA A 212 13.33 -11.53 30.13
C ALA A 212 14.12 -10.22 29.92
N LEU A 213 13.56 -9.27 29.21
CA LEU A 213 14.16 -7.96 28.95
C LEU A 213 13.80 -6.95 30.04
N SER A 214 14.77 -6.12 30.45
CA SER A 214 14.48 -4.95 31.28
C SER A 214 13.66 -3.93 30.48
N PRO A 215 12.89 -3.01 31.11
CA PRO A 215 12.09 -2.00 30.43
C PRO A 215 12.87 -1.13 29.43
N PHE A 216 14.16 -0.88 29.71
CA PHE A 216 15.05 -0.16 28.81
C PHE A 216 15.32 -0.96 27.54
N TRP A 217 15.73 -2.22 27.65
CA TRP A 217 16.05 -3.07 26.52
C TRP A 217 14.81 -3.44 25.69
N THR A 218 13.64 -3.60 26.33
CA THR A 218 12.37 -3.77 25.63
C THR A 218 12.05 -2.55 24.75
N SER A 219 12.23 -1.33 25.29
CA SER A 219 12.03 -0.10 24.52
C SER A 219 13.11 0.10 23.45
N ALA A 220 14.35 -0.31 23.70
CA ALA A 220 15.42 -0.27 22.70
C ALA A 220 15.10 -1.22 21.53
N ALA A 221 14.66 -2.45 21.80
CA ALA A 221 14.22 -3.39 20.77
C ALA A 221 13.04 -2.83 19.96
N PHE A 222 12.05 -2.23 20.63
CA PHE A 222 10.93 -1.57 19.95
C PHE A 222 11.40 -0.45 19.01
N VAL A 223 12.29 0.45 19.46
CA VAL A 223 12.78 1.58 18.64
C VAL A 223 13.59 1.07 17.45
N LEU A 224 14.44 0.05 17.65
CA LEU A 224 15.19 -0.59 16.56
C LEU A 224 14.26 -1.23 15.52
N ALA A 225 13.23 -1.96 15.97
CA ALA A 225 12.21 -2.53 15.09
C ALA A 225 11.44 -1.45 14.34
N PHE A 226 10.98 -0.41 15.06
CA PHE A 226 10.23 0.69 14.47
C PHE A 226 11.06 1.46 13.42
N PHE A 227 12.33 1.72 13.69
CA PHE A 227 13.24 2.32 12.73
C PHE A 227 13.49 1.40 11.53
N GLY A 228 13.81 0.13 11.76
CA GLY A 228 14.18 -0.81 10.70
C GLY A 228 13.02 -1.15 9.77
N PHE A 229 11.87 -1.50 10.31
CA PHE A 229 10.65 -1.70 9.54
C PHE A 229 10.13 -0.39 8.95
N GLY A 230 10.26 0.71 9.66
CA GLY A 230 9.91 2.05 9.19
C GLY A 230 10.70 2.49 7.96
N ALA A 231 11.99 2.18 7.90
CA ALA A 231 12.82 2.42 6.73
C ALA A 231 12.26 1.68 5.48
N LYS A 232 11.84 0.42 5.65
CA LYS A 232 11.22 -0.36 4.57
C LYS A 232 9.81 0.12 4.23
N ALA A 233 9.01 0.50 5.23
CA ALA A 233 7.68 1.05 5.03
C ALA A 233 7.70 2.45 4.38
N GLY A 234 8.81 3.19 4.51
CA GLY A 234 8.97 4.53 3.99
C GLY A 234 8.33 5.61 4.88
N ILE A 235 8.51 5.51 6.21
CA ILE A 235 8.12 6.57 7.14
C ILE A 235 9.03 7.79 6.98
N VAL A 236 8.52 8.98 7.22
CA VAL A 236 9.35 10.20 7.23
C VAL A 236 10.21 10.20 8.50
N PRO A 237 11.55 10.45 8.39
CA PRO A 237 12.28 10.90 7.20
C PRO A 237 12.88 9.81 6.31
N LEU A 238 12.68 8.53 6.56
CA LEU A 238 13.30 7.40 5.85
C LEU A 238 12.62 7.03 4.51
N HIS A 239 11.74 7.88 4.01
CA HIS A 239 10.87 7.65 2.84
C HIS A 239 11.52 7.90 1.48
N VAL A 240 12.67 8.57 1.40
CA VAL A 240 13.25 9.14 0.17
C VAL A 240 13.47 8.14 -0.97
N TRP A 241 13.62 6.86 -0.68
CA TRP A 241 13.79 5.83 -1.68
C TRP A 241 12.50 5.53 -2.47
N LEU A 242 11.32 5.72 -1.83
CA LEU A 242 10.01 5.40 -2.40
C LEU A 242 9.69 6.22 -3.67
N PRO A 243 9.78 7.58 -3.64
CA PRO A 243 9.53 8.40 -4.81
C PRO A 243 10.51 8.20 -5.96
N GLU A 244 11.68 7.64 -5.70
CA GLU A 244 12.69 7.33 -6.73
C GLU A 244 12.52 5.91 -7.29
N ALA A 245 12.32 4.90 -6.42
CA ALA A 245 12.23 3.50 -6.82
C ALA A 245 10.95 3.16 -7.59
N HIS A 246 9.79 3.70 -7.17
CA HIS A 246 8.51 3.40 -7.83
C HIS A 246 8.42 3.88 -9.29
N PRO A 247 8.86 5.11 -9.64
CA PRO A 247 8.93 5.51 -11.04
C PRO A 247 9.92 4.69 -11.85
N ALA A 248 11.02 4.23 -11.26
CA ALA A 248 12.05 3.43 -11.92
C ALA A 248 11.57 2.01 -12.26
N ALA A 249 10.85 1.36 -11.36
CA ALA A 249 10.36 -0.01 -11.52
C ALA A 249 9.27 -0.14 -12.61
N PRO A 250 9.13 -1.31 -13.28
CA PRO A 250 7.94 -1.63 -14.07
C PRO A 250 6.66 -1.52 -13.24
N SER A 251 5.55 -1.10 -13.85
CA SER A 251 4.32 -0.81 -13.08
C SER A 251 3.72 -2.00 -12.31
N PRO A 252 3.74 -3.25 -12.81
CA PRO A 252 3.35 -4.41 -12.00
C PRO A 252 4.21 -4.58 -10.75
N VAL A 253 5.51 -4.30 -10.87
CA VAL A 253 6.45 -4.33 -9.72
C VAL A 253 6.13 -3.20 -8.74
N SER A 254 5.88 -1.99 -9.24
CA SER A 254 5.46 -0.85 -8.38
C SER A 254 4.15 -1.15 -7.64
N ALA A 255 3.21 -1.85 -8.29
CA ALA A 255 1.97 -2.30 -7.66
C ALA A 255 2.22 -3.27 -6.50
N LEU A 256 3.13 -4.25 -6.66
CA LEU A 256 3.52 -5.18 -5.59
C LEU A 256 4.35 -4.49 -4.50
N MET A 257 5.28 -3.63 -4.85
CA MET A 257 6.10 -2.89 -3.88
C MET A 257 5.19 -2.03 -2.98
N SER A 258 4.32 -1.23 -3.56
CA SER A 258 3.39 -0.38 -2.82
C SER A 258 2.25 -1.18 -2.18
N GLY A 259 1.68 -2.15 -2.89
CA GLY A 259 0.54 -2.94 -2.42
C GLY A 259 0.91 -3.93 -1.32
N VAL A 260 2.07 -4.59 -1.39
CA VAL A 260 2.43 -5.72 -0.52
C VAL A 260 3.75 -5.50 0.23
N MET A 261 4.86 -5.22 -0.47
CA MET A 261 6.19 -5.19 0.15
C MET A 261 6.28 -4.25 1.37
N ILE A 262 5.77 -3.03 1.27
CA ILE A 262 5.76 -2.11 2.42
C ILE A 262 4.83 -2.58 3.55
N LYS A 263 3.90 -3.51 3.28
CA LYS A 263 3.03 -4.13 4.31
C LYS A 263 3.72 -5.28 5.03
N THR A 264 4.72 -5.93 4.44
CA THR A 264 5.57 -6.86 5.20
C THR A 264 6.32 -6.14 6.32
N ALA A 265 6.62 -4.84 6.16
CA ALA A 265 7.16 -4.02 7.24
C ALA A 265 6.12 -3.74 8.34
N ILE A 266 4.87 -3.47 7.97
CA ILE A 266 3.76 -3.35 8.93
C ILE A 266 3.54 -4.69 9.67
N TYR A 267 3.61 -5.83 8.95
CA TYR A 267 3.60 -7.16 9.58
C TYR A 267 4.69 -7.29 10.63
N GLY A 268 5.94 -6.94 10.28
CA GLY A 268 7.07 -7.00 11.22
C GLY A 268 6.90 -6.08 12.44
N MET A 269 6.41 -4.83 12.24
CA MET A 269 6.09 -3.91 13.34
C MET A 269 5.05 -4.51 14.29
N VAL A 270 3.95 -5.07 13.75
CA VAL A 270 2.89 -5.68 14.56
C VAL A 270 3.41 -6.94 15.26
N ARG A 271 4.14 -7.81 14.55
CA ARG A 271 4.74 -9.03 15.09
C ARG A 271 5.67 -8.73 16.28
N VAL A 272 6.60 -7.80 16.12
CA VAL A 272 7.53 -7.44 17.20
C VAL A 272 6.80 -6.75 18.35
N SER A 273 5.96 -5.75 18.05
CA SER A 273 5.39 -4.88 19.10
C SER A 273 4.30 -5.55 19.93
N TYR A 274 3.45 -6.40 19.34
CA TYR A 274 2.29 -6.99 20.01
C TYR A 274 2.50 -8.46 20.39
N ASP A 275 3.34 -9.19 19.64
CA ASP A 275 3.53 -10.63 19.87
C ASP A 275 4.86 -10.92 20.59
N LEU A 276 6.00 -10.41 20.08
CA LEU A 276 7.30 -10.78 20.63
C LEU A 276 7.70 -9.97 21.89
N LEU A 277 7.36 -8.68 21.97
CA LEU A 277 7.67 -7.84 23.13
C LEU A 277 6.61 -7.89 24.24
N GLY A 278 5.46 -8.51 23.98
CA GLY A 278 4.38 -8.76 24.94
C GLY A 278 3.61 -7.49 25.34
N ALA A 279 4.00 -6.81 26.42
CA ALA A 279 3.27 -5.66 26.94
C ALA A 279 3.53 -4.39 26.13
N VAL A 280 2.49 -3.88 25.46
CA VAL A 280 2.53 -2.62 24.71
C VAL A 280 2.51 -1.43 25.66
N ARG A 281 3.38 -0.44 25.43
CA ARG A 281 3.50 0.77 26.24
C ARG A 281 2.87 1.96 25.52
N TRP A 282 2.18 2.83 26.27
CA TRP A 282 1.54 4.02 25.71
C TRP A 282 2.54 5.05 25.13
N GLU A 283 3.76 5.12 25.68
CA GLU A 283 4.84 6.01 25.19
C GLU A 283 5.26 5.66 23.77
N TRP A 284 5.29 4.34 23.45
CA TRP A 284 5.54 3.86 22.09
C TRP A 284 4.42 4.31 21.15
N GLY A 285 3.18 4.24 21.62
CA GLY A 285 2.02 4.71 20.86
C GLY A 285 2.11 6.20 20.51
N ILE A 286 2.57 7.04 21.43
CA ILE A 286 2.77 8.48 21.15
C ILE A 286 3.86 8.69 20.09
N LEU A 287 4.98 7.99 20.18
CA LEU A 287 6.03 8.05 19.15
C LEU A 287 5.48 7.67 17.77
N VAL A 288 4.75 6.54 17.70
CA VAL A 288 4.15 6.05 16.45
C VAL A 288 3.12 7.06 15.90
N LEU A 289 2.29 7.67 16.76
CA LEU A 289 1.31 8.70 16.37
C LEU A 289 1.98 9.94 15.80
N LEU A 290 3.01 10.46 16.44
CA LEU A 290 3.74 11.65 15.98
C LEU A 290 4.39 11.42 14.62
N ILE A 291 5.10 10.31 14.47
CA ILE A 291 5.74 9.93 13.20
C ILE A 291 4.66 9.63 12.14
N GLY A 292 3.57 8.94 12.51
CA GLY A 292 2.44 8.65 11.63
C GLY A 292 1.78 9.91 11.09
N ALA A 293 1.47 10.88 11.95
CA ALA A 293 0.87 12.14 11.57
C ALA A 293 1.78 12.96 10.65
N GLY A 294 3.06 13.07 11.01
CA GLY A 294 4.07 13.75 10.18
C GLY A 294 4.20 13.07 8.80
N THR A 295 4.23 11.75 8.77
CA THR A 295 4.33 10.95 7.54
C THR A 295 3.10 11.12 6.65
N THR A 296 1.89 11.11 7.24
CA THR A 296 0.62 11.32 6.53
C THR A 296 0.59 12.70 5.86
N LEU A 297 0.82 13.75 6.64
CA LEU A 297 0.73 15.12 6.14
C LEU A 297 1.83 15.42 5.11
N PHE A 298 3.06 15.01 5.38
CA PHE A 298 4.17 15.16 4.45
C PHE A 298 3.87 14.44 3.12
N GLY A 299 3.42 13.17 3.19
CA GLY A 299 3.12 12.37 2.01
C GLY A 299 2.12 13.03 1.07
N VAL A 300 0.97 13.49 1.58
CA VAL A 300 -0.07 14.13 0.77
C VAL A 300 0.37 15.49 0.21
N LEU A 301 1.05 16.30 1.02
CA LEU A 301 1.53 17.61 0.57
C LEU A 301 2.53 17.49 -0.59
N PHE A 302 3.47 16.54 -0.49
CA PHE A 302 4.43 16.29 -1.57
C PHE A 302 3.80 15.60 -2.78
N ALA A 303 2.80 14.73 -2.60
CA ALA A 303 2.02 14.14 -3.70
C ALA A 303 1.33 15.22 -4.55
N LEU A 304 0.71 16.21 -3.90
CA LEU A 304 0.07 17.34 -4.59
C LEU A 304 1.02 18.14 -5.48
N MET A 305 2.32 18.17 -5.14
CA MET A 305 3.33 18.90 -5.90
C MET A 305 3.93 18.10 -7.06
N GLN A 306 3.65 16.80 -7.16
CA GLN A 306 4.23 15.96 -8.22
C GLN A 306 3.47 16.10 -9.55
N HIS A 307 4.24 16.04 -10.65
CA HIS A 307 3.74 16.00 -12.03
C HIS A 307 3.92 14.60 -12.64
N ASP A 308 4.95 13.84 -12.25
CA ASP A 308 5.09 12.42 -12.63
C ASP A 308 4.04 11.59 -11.90
N LEU A 309 3.17 10.91 -12.66
CA LEU A 309 2.05 10.13 -12.13
C LEU A 309 2.49 9.03 -11.17
N LYS A 310 3.59 8.31 -11.46
CA LYS A 310 4.09 7.24 -10.60
C LYS A 310 4.75 7.77 -9.33
N ARG A 311 5.44 8.90 -9.43
CA ARG A 311 6.06 9.58 -8.28
C ARG A 311 4.98 10.13 -7.34
N LEU A 312 3.92 10.70 -7.89
CA LEU A 312 2.73 11.12 -7.15
C LEU A 312 2.12 9.96 -6.36
N LEU A 313 1.91 8.82 -7.02
CA LEU A 313 1.41 7.62 -6.37
C LEU A 313 2.36 7.09 -5.30
N ALA A 314 3.68 7.25 -5.45
CA ALA A 314 4.65 6.85 -4.44
C ALA A 314 4.51 7.69 -3.16
N TYR A 315 4.38 9.01 -3.25
CA TYR A 315 4.13 9.87 -2.08
C TYR A 315 2.80 9.57 -1.39
N HIS A 316 1.76 9.20 -2.13
CA HIS A 316 0.52 8.69 -1.53
C HIS A 316 0.71 7.34 -0.84
N SER A 317 1.77 6.56 -1.14
CA SER A 317 2.09 5.37 -0.34
C SER A 317 2.70 5.76 0.99
N VAL A 318 3.55 6.78 1.02
CA VAL A 318 4.10 7.36 2.26
C VAL A 318 2.95 7.86 3.15
N GLU A 319 2.02 8.65 2.60
CA GLU A 319 0.82 9.14 3.30
C GLU A 319 0.04 7.99 3.96
N ASN A 320 -0.31 6.98 3.19
CA ASN A 320 -1.16 5.89 3.68
C ASN A 320 -0.44 4.99 4.71
N ILE A 321 0.88 4.86 4.65
CA ILE A 321 1.66 4.25 5.75
C ILE A 321 1.50 5.08 7.03
N GLY A 322 1.53 6.40 6.91
CA GLY A 322 1.24 7.29 8.05
C GLY A 322 -0.15 7.05 8.64
N ILE A 323 -1.19 6.86 7.80
CA ILE A 323 -2.56 6.53 8.27
C ILE A 323 -2.59 5.20 9.03
N ILE A 324 -1.91 4.17 8.53
CA ILE A 324 -1.78 2.88 9.24
C ILE A 324 -1.12 3.10 10.62
N LEU A 325 -0.06 3.91 10.67
CA LEU A 325 0.63 4.22 11.92
C LEU A 325 -0.25 5.01 12.89
N LEU A 326 -1.14 5.90 12.42
CA LEU A 326 -2.12 6.56 13.29
C LEU A 326 -3.01 5.54 14.00
N GLY A 327 -3.52 4.55 13.27
CA GLY A 327 -4.30 3.46 13.88
C GLY A 327 -3.49 2.61 14.85
N LEU A 328 -2.26 2.19 14.48
CA LEU A 328 -1.38 1.40 15.36
C LEU A 328 -0.98 2.19 16.61
N GLY A 329 -0.63 3.45 16.48
CA GLY A 329 -0.26 4.31 17.60
C GLY A 329 -1.42 4.54 18.58
N MET A 330 -2.64 4.78 18.08
CA MET A 330 -3.85 4.84 18.93
C MET A 330 -4.09 3.52 19.65
N SER A 331 -3.93 2.39 18.95
CA SER A 331 -4.03 1.07 19.55
C SER A 331 -3.07 0.92 20.74
N MET A 332 -1.78 1.25 20.54
CA MET A 332 -0.76 1.18 21.59
C MET A 332 -1.09 2.09 22.77
N VAL A 333 -1.59 3.31 22.52
CA VAL A 333 -2.01 4.24 23.57
C VAL A 333 -3.14 3.64 24.39
N PHE A 334 -4.21 3.18 23.76
CA PHE A 334 -5.35 2.62 24.47
C PHE A 334 -5.02 1.35 25.27
N PHE A 335 -4.22 0.44 24.71
CA PHE A 335 -3.74 -0.73 25.47
C PHE A 335 -2.88 -0.33 26.67
N GLY A 336 -1.97 0.62 26.48
CA GLY A 336 -1.08 1.12 27.55
C GLY A 336 -1.80 1.83 28.69
N PHE A 337 -2.99 2.41 28.44
CA PHE A 337 -3.87 2.99 29.47
C PHE A 337 -4.97 2.03 29.95
N GLY A 338 -4.97 0.76 29.57
CA GLY A 338 -5.92 -0.23 30.06
C GLY A 338 -7.31 -0.18 29.42
N HIS A 339 -7.43 0.37 28.20
CA HIS A 339 -8.68 0.39 27.42
C HIS A 339 -8.64 -0.62 26.24
N PRO A 340 -8.75 -1.94 26.51
CA PRO A 340 -8.49 -2.96 25.50
C PRO A 340 -9.47 -2.96 24.32
N GLN A 341 -10.74 -2.62 24.54
CA GLN A 341 -11.73 -2.56 23.44
C GLN A 341 -11.39 -1.47 22.43
N SER A 342 -11.07 -0.25 22.92
CA SER A 342 -10.65 0.85 22.04
C SER A 342 -9.30 0.56 21.38
N GLY A 343 -8.39 -0.10 22.09
CA GLY A 343 -7.11 -0.57 21.55
C GLY A 343 -7.30 -1.59 20.42
N THR A 344 -8.20 -2.54 20.60
CA THR A 344 -8.55 -3.54 19.57
C THR A 344 -9.21 -2.87 18.36
N LEU A 345 -10.13 -1.92 18.58
CA LEU A 345 -10.78 -1.17 17.50
C LEU A 345 -9.74 -0.44 16.64
N ALA A 346 -8.80 0.27 17.27
CA ALA A 346 -7.75 0.99 16.57
C ALA A 346 -6.79 0.05 15.81
N LEU A 347 -6.46 -1.13 16.37
CA LEU A 347 -5.67 -2.16 15.70
C LEU A 347 -6.40 -2.71 14.46
N ILE A 348 -7.68 -3.00 14.58
CA ILE A 348 -8.52 -3.45 13.47
C ILE A 348 -8.58 -2.38 12.37
N ALA A 349 -8.75 -1.10 12.73
CA ALA A 349 -8.75 0.00 11.78
C ALA A 349 -7.43 0.06 10.99
N ALA A 350 -6.28 -0.08 11.66
CA ALA A 350 -4.95 -0.10 11.05
C ALA A 350 -4.75 -1.30 10.10
N LEU A 351 -5.12 -2.50 10.54
CA LEU A 351 -5.03 -3.72 9.72
C LEU A 351 -5.98 -3.66 8.52
N TYR A 352 -7.19 -3.15 8.73
CA TYR A 352 -8.13 -2.97 7.63
C TYR A 352 -7.62 -1.94 6.61
N HIS A 353 -7.06 -0.81 7.07
CA HIS A 353 -6.46 0.16 6.17
C HIS A 353 -5.26 -0.42 5.42
N THR A 354 -4.49 -1.31 6.05
CA THR A 354 -3.39 -2.06 5.44
C THR A 354 -3.86 -2.88 4.23
N LEU A 355 -4.97 -3.61 4.37
CA LEU A 355 -5.57 -4.39 3.28
C LEU A 355 -6.18 -3.48 2.19
N ASN A 356 -6.94 -2.47 2.59
CA ASN A 356 -7.60 -1.54 1.68
C ASN A 356 -6.56 -0.80 0.81
N HIS A 357 -5.53 -0.29 1.44
CA HIS A 357 -4.42 0.37 0.76
C HIS A 357 -3.70 -0.58 -0.21
N ALA A 358 -3.52 -1.86 0.13
CA ALA A 358 -2.92 -2.84 -0.79
C ALA A 358 -3.71 -2.97 -2.09
N ILE A 359 -5.04 -3.04 -2.00
CA ILE A 359 -5.95 -3.22 -3.13
C ILE A 359 -6.01 -1.96 -4.01
N PHE A 360 -6.37 -0.78 -3.44
CA PHE A 360 -6.52 0.41 -4.28
C PHE A 360 -5.19 0.95 -4.82
N LYS A 361 -4.07 0.76 -4.11
CA LYS A 361 -2.75 1.16 -4.64
C LYS A 361 -2.26 0.23 -5.74
N GLY A 362 -2.48 -1.08 -5.57
CA GLY A 362 -2.27 -2.02 -6.66
C GLY A 362 -3.02 -1.57 -7.91
N LEU A 363 -4.31 -1.28 -7.79
CA LEU A 363 -5.16 -0.79 -8.89
C LEU A 363 -4.62 0.48 -9.55
N LEU A 364 -4.28 1.50 -8.76
CA LEU A 364 -3.78 2.79 -9.26
C LEU A 364 -2.44 2.66 -10.00
N PHE A 365 -1.50 1.83 -9.48
CA PHE A 365 -0.24 1.59 -10.18
C PHE A 365 -0.40 0.78 -11.47
N LEU A 366 -1.35 -0.17 -11.53
CA LEU A 366 -1.68 -0.87 -12.77
C LEU A 366 -2.31 0.10 -13.79
N GLY A 367 -3.22 0.97 -13.36
CA GLY A 367 -3.80 2.02 -14.20
C GLY A 367 -2.75 2.99 -14.76
N ALA A 368 -1.84 3.47 -13.90
CA ALA A 368 -0.70 4.29 -14.32
C ALA A 368 0.22 3.55 -15.30
N GLY A 369 0.39 2.24 -15.13
CA GLY A 369 1.14 1.40 -16.05
C GLY A 369 0.50 1.30 -17.43
N SER A 370 -0.83 1.13 -17.49
CA SER A 370 -1.58 1.11 -18.74
C SER A 370 -1.49 2.44 -19.48
N ILE A 371 -1.59 3.57 -18.76
CA ILE A 371 -1.42 4.91 -19.34
C ILE A 371 -0.01 5.06 -19.92
N LEU A 372 1.03 4.81 -19.11
CA LEU A 372 2.42 4.94 -19.52
C LEU A 372 2.72 4.11 -20.79
N ARG A 373 2.19 2.89 -20.83
CA ARG A 373 2.41 2.00 -21.96
C ARG A 373 1.69 2.44 -23.23
N ALA A 374 0.48 3.00 -23.11
CA ALA A 374 -0.32 3.44 -24.25
C ALA A 374 0.16 4.79 -24.82
N THR A 375 0.68 5.68 -23.96
CA THR A 375 1.03 7.06 -24.32
C THR A 375 2.54 7.34 -24.34
N GLY A 376 3.34 6.55 -23.62
CA GLY A 376 4.75 6.87 -23.35
C GLY A 376 4.95 8.03 -22.36
N LEU A 377 3.87 8.64 -21.86
CA LEU A 377 3.91 9.84 -21.03
C LEU A 377 3.83 9.49 -19.52
N ARG A 378 4.57 10.26 -18.73
CA ARG A 378 4.55 10.21 -17.27
C ARG A 378 4.12 11.53 -16.66
N ASP A 379 4.40 12.65 -17.36
CA ASP A 379 4.07 14.00 -16.92
C ASP A 379 2.59 14.29 -17.17
N LEU A 380 1.85 14.58 -16.10
CA LEU A 380 0.44 14.94 -16.13
C LEU A 380 0.18 16.17 -17.02
N ASN A 381 1.10 17.14 -17.05
CA ASN A 381 0.98 18.34 -17.88
C ASN A 381 1.04 18.04 -19.39
N ALA A 382 1.50 16.87 -19.78
CA ALA A 382 1.52 16.40 -21.17
C ALA A 382 0.31 15.55 -21.53
N MET A 383 -0.48 15.08 -20.55
CA MET A 383 -1.64 14.22 -20.73
C MET A 383 -2.92 15.04 -20.97
N GLY A 384 -4.00 14.39 -21.38
CA GLY A 384 -5.36 14.93 -21.48
C GLY A 384 -6.27 14.08 -22.37
N GLY A 385 -7.56 14.04 -22.05
CA GLY A 385 -8.59 13.41 -22.87
C GLY A 385 -8.55 11.87 -22.94
N LEU A 386 -7.79 11.19 -22.05
CA LEU A 386 -7.58 9.75 -22.13
C LEU A 386 -8.86 8.92 -21.92
N ALA A 387 -9.91 9.46 -21.27
CA ALA A 387 -11.15 8.72 -21.06
C ALA A 387 -11.85 8.34 -22.39
N ARG A 388 -11.61 9.07 -23.49
CA ARG A 388 -12.19 8.75 -24.80
C ARG A 388 -11.50 7.56 -25.48
N SER A 389 -10.17 7.45 -25.32
CA SER A 389 -9.37 6.39 -25.96
C SER A 389 -9.16 5.18 -25.05
N MET A 390 -9.23 5.36 -23.73
CA MET A 390 -9.01 4.34 -22.70
C MET A 390 -10.15 4.30 -21.66
N PRO A 391 -11.42 4.09 -22.06
CA PRO A 391 -12.57 4.20 -21.16
C PRO A 391 -12.58 3.17 -20.03
N ALA A 392 -12.13 1.94 -20.29
CA ALA A 392 -12.04 0.92 -19.24
C ALA A 392 -10.95 1.25 -18.21
N THR A 393 -9.76 1.66 -18.68
CA THR A 393 -8.68 2.13 -17.80
C THR A 393 -9.12 3.35 -17.00
N ALA A 394 -9.84 4.31 -17.60
CA ALA A 394 -10.38 5.47 -16.91
C ALA A 394 -11.35 5.06 -15.79
N PHE A 395 -12.24 4.11 -16.04
CA PHE A 395 -13.18 3.60 -15.03
C PHE A 395 -12.43 2.94 -13.85
N TYR A 396 -11.48 2.03 -14.12
CA TYR A 396 -10.74 1.36 -13.06
C TYR A 396 -9.89 2.35 -12.24
N PHE A 397 -9.25 3.30 -12.92
CA PHE A 397 -8.49 4.35 -12.24
C PHE A 397 -9.38 5.26 -11.38
N LEU A 398 -10.58 5.59 -11.86
CA LEU A 398 -11.57 6.36 -11.10
C LEU A 398 -11.96 5.65 -9.81
N VAL A 399 -12.26 4.35 -9.87
CA VAL A 399 -12.59 3.58 -8.66
C VAL A 399 -11.43 3.59 -7.67
N GLY A 400 -10.20 3.40 -8.13
CA GLY A 400 -9.00 3.51 -7.28
C GLY A 400 -8.83 4.92 -6.68
N ALA A 401 -9.09 5.96 -7.47
CA ALA A 401 -9.02 7.37 -7.04
C ALA A 401 -10.08 7.70 -5.97
N LEU A 402 -11.31 7.23 -6.14
CA LEU A 402 -12.38 7.40 -5.15
C LEU A 402 -12.11 6.60 -3.87
N ALA A 403 -11.53 5.37 -4.02
CA ALA A 403 -11.20 4.53 -2.89
C ALA A 403 -10.09 5.14 -2.02
N ILE A 404 -8.99 5.62 -2.60
CA ILE A 404 -7.90 6.26 -1.86
C ILE A 404 -8.31 7.62 -1.26
N SER A 405 -9.30 8.28 -1.84
CA SER A 405 -9.88 9.54 -1.32
C SER A 405 -10.91 9.29 -0.20
N ALA A 406 -11.00 8.07 0.32
CA ALA A 406 -11.92 7.67 1.38
C ALA A 406 -13.38 8.06 1.12
N LEU A 407 -13.85 7.87 -0.13
CA LEU A 407 -15.25 8.19 -0.48
C LEU A 407 -16.14 6.94 -0.34
N PRO A 408 -17.26 7.04 0.41
CA PRO A 408 -18.20 5.94 0.53
C PRO A 408 -18.88 5.67 -0.82
N PRO A 409 -19.26 4.40 -1.13
CA PRO A 409 -19.20 3.22 -0.29
C PRO A 409 -17.94 2.37 -0.47
N LEU A 410 -16.82 2.95 -0.93
CA LEU A 410 -15.59 2.21 -1.21
C LEU A 410 -14.77 1.92 0.06
N ASN A 411 -13.85 1.00 -0.07
CA ASN A 411 -13.11 0.40 1.04
C ASN A 411 -12.25 1.40 1.84
N GLY A 412 -11.66 2.42 1.21
CA GLY A 412 -10.84 3.43 1.90
C GLY A 412 -11.62 4.16 2.99
N PHE A 413 -12.89 4.54 2.70
CA PHE A 413 -13.77 5.17 3.67
C PHE A 413 -13.94 4.34 4.95
N VAL A 414 -14.18 3.05 4.82
CA VAL A 414 -14.49 2.19 5.98
C VAL A 414 -13.34 2.19 6.99
N SER A 415 -12.11 1.99 6.53
CA SER A 415 -10.95 1.94 7.42
C SER A 415 -10.61 3.27 8.06
N GLU A 416 -10.73 4.38 7.32
CA GLU A 416 -10.53 5.72 7.90
C GLU A 416 -11.64 6.08 8.87
N TRP A 417 -12.89 5.73 8.55
CA TRP A 417 -14.01 5.92 9.47
C TRP A 417 -13.82 5.15 10.79
N LEU A 418 -13.33 3.90 10.74
CA LEU A 418 -12.97 3.13 11.94
C LEU A 418 -11.83 3.80 12.72
N THR A 419 -10.86 4.41 12.05
CA THR A 419 -9.79 5.18 12.69
C THR A 419 -10.34 6.41 13.41
N PHE A 420 -11.30 7.12 12.81
CA PHE A 420 -12.01 8.21 13.48
C PHE A 420 -12.81 7.72 14.68
N GLN A 421 -13.50 6.58 14.56
CA GLN A 421 -14.25 5.99 15.68
C GLN A 421 -13.33 5.64 16.87
N ALA A 422 -12.13 5.15 16.60
CA ALA A 422 -11.13 4.93 17.64
C ALA A 422 -10.67 6.26 18.28
N ALA A 423 -10.40 7.29 17.48
CA ALA A 423 -10.00 8.60 17.99
C ALA A 423 -11.08 9.26 18.85
N LEU A 424 -12.35 9.04 18.54
CA LEU A 424 -13.48 9.55 19.34
C LEU A 424 -13.58 8.90 20.73
N GLN A 425 -12.85 7.80 21.00
CA GLN A 425 -12.72 7.21 22.33
C GLN A 425 -11.71 7.97 23.23
N ALA A 426 -11.09 9.05 22.75
CA ALA A 426 -10.15 9.87 23.52
C ALA A 426 -10.65 10.28 24.92
N PRO A 427 -11.94 10.61 25.16
CA PRO A 427 -12.44 10.96 26.49
C PRO A 427 -12.25 9.88 27.57
N LEU A 428 -12.06 8.61 27.17
CA LEU A 428 -11.77 7.52 28.10
C LEU A 428 -10.38 7.63 28.76
N LEU A 429 -9.46 8.38 28.15
CA LEU A 429 -8.09 8.52 28.66
C LEU A 429 -8.04 9.50 29.84
N GLU A 430 -7.46 9.06 30.96
CA GLU A 430 -7.30 9.87 32.16
C GLU A 430 -6.21 10.94 32.00
N HIS A 431 -5.16 10.65 31.21
CA HIS A 431 -4.03 11.55 31.02
C HIS A 431 -4.39 12.73 30.09
N GLY A 432 -4.55 13.93 30.66
CA GLY A 432 -5.10 15.10 29.97
C GLY A 432 -4.38 15.48 28.66
N VAL A 433 -3.05 15.45 28.63
CA VAL A 433 -2.26 15.77 27.43
C VAL A 433 -2.55 14.74 26.31
N VAL A 434 -2.47 13.46 26.62
CA VAL A 434 -2.70 12.39 25.63
C VAL A 434 -4.12 12.43 25.09
N ARG A 435 -5.10 12.65 25.99
CA ARG A 435 -6.51 12.85 25.63
C ARG A 435 -6.70 14.00 24.64
N SER A 436 -5.97 15.10 24.81
CA SER A 436 -6.06 16.27 23.92
C SER A 436 -5.32 16.07 22.59
N LEU A 437 -4.32 15.21 22.53
CA LEU A 437 -3.57 14.92 21.30
C LEU A 437 -4.35 14.04 20.31
N LEU A 438 -5.18 13.10 20.77
CA LEU A 438 -5.90 12.19 19.87
C LEU A 438 -6.81 12.91 18.87
N PRO A 439 -7.63 13.90 19.27
CA PRO A 439 -8.42 14.72 18.33
C PRO A 439 -7.55 15.47 17.31
N LEU A 440 -6.35 15.90 17.68
CA LEU A 440 -5.42 16.55 16.76
C LEU A 440 -4.93 15.57 15.66
N PHE A 441 -4.65 14.31 16.02
CA PHE A 441 -4.31 13.28 15.06
C PHE A 441 -5.49 12.93 14.14
N ALA A 442 -6.72 12.93 14.67
CA ALA A 442 -7.93 12.81 13.85
C ALA A 442 -8.09 13.99 12.89
N ALA A 443 -7.85 15.22 13.33
CA ALA A 443 -7.87 16.39 12.46
C ALA A 443 -6.78 16.31 11.36
N THR A 444 -5.61 15.78 11.68
CA THR A 444 -4.55 15.50 10.68
C THR A 444 -5.02 14.51 9.62
N LEU A 445 -5.71 13.43 10.02
CA LEU A 445 -6.29 12.46 9.08
C LEU A 445 -7.36 13.12 8.20
N ALA A 446 -8.26 13.92 8.77
CA ALA A 446 -9.29 14.64 8.01
C ALA A 446 -8.69 15.60 6.97
N LEU A 447 -7.65 16.36 7.36
CA LEU A 447 -6.92 17.25 6.46
C LEU A 447 -6.26 16.46 5.34
N ALA A 448 -5.60 15.35 5.65
CA ALA A 448 -4.96 14.49 4.66
C ALA A 448 -5.98 13.94 3.66
N GLY A 449 -7.12 13.42 4.11
CA GLY A 449 -8.20 12.93 3.24
C GLY A 449 -8.73 14.00 2.29
N ALA A 450 -8.93 15.23 2.77
CA ALA A 450 -9.36 16.35 1.93
C ALA A 450 -8.30 16.70 0.85
N LEU A 451 -7.02 16.73 1.22
CA LEU A 451 -5.92 17.00 0.30
C LEU A 451 -5.73 15.85 -0.71
N THR A 452 -5.95 14.61 -0.29
CA THR A 452 -5.92 13.42 -1.16
C THR A 452 -7.04 13.47 -2.20
N ALA A 453 -8.26 13.81 -1.78
CA ALA A 453 -9.38 14.01 -2.71
C ALA A 453 -9.05 15.11 -3.74
N MET A 454 -8.51 16.25 -3.31
CA MET A 454 -8.05 17.31 -4.21
C MET A 454 -6.97 16.81 -5.18
N CYS A 455 -6.01 16.01 -4.70
CA CYS A 455 -4.94 15.45 -5.54
C CYS A 455 -5.51 14.52 -6.62
N PHE A 456 -6.46 13.64 -6.28
CA PHE A 456 -7.05 12.73 -7.27
C PHE A 456 -8.05 13.41 -8.20
N VAL A 457 -8.71 14.50 -7.81
CA VAL A 457 -9.42 15.40 -8.73
C VAL A 457 -8.44 15.99 -9.75
N LYS A 458 -7.26 16.48 -9.31
CA LYS A 458 -6.19 16.93 -10.20
C LYS A 458 -5.78 15.83 -11.18
N VAL A 459 -5.41 14.66 -10.67
CA VAL A 459 -4.91 13.54 -11.51
C VAL A 459 -5.94 13.11 -12.54
N TYR A 460 -7.17 12.85 -12.09
CA TYR A 460 -8.23 12.36 -12.98
C TYR A 460 -8.67 13.43 -13.99
N GLY A 461 -8.88 14.67 -13.52
CA GLY A 461 -9.28 15.79 -14.36
C GLY A 461 -8.26 16.11 -15.45
N VAL A 462 -6.98 16.15 -15.09
CA VAL A 462 -5.91 16.52 -16.02
C VAL A 462 -5.57 15.39 -16.99
N ALA A 463 -5.53 14.13 -16.53
CA ALA A 463 -5.13 13.02 -17.40
C ALA A 463 -6.27 12.47 -18.26
N PHE A 464 -7.47 12.30 -17.69
CA PHE A 464 -8.54 11.59 -18.36
C PHE A 464 -9.57 12.49 -19.02
N LEU A 465 -9.81 13.69 -18.47
CA LEU A 465 -10.78 14.64 -19.00
C LEU A 465 -10.13 15.67 -19.94
N GLY A 466 -10.93 16.57 -20.50
CA GLY A 466 -10.47 17.62 -21.40
C GLY A 466 -10.04 17.12 -22.77
N ARG A 467 -9.05 17.79 -23.35
CA ARG A 467 -8.49 17.53 -24.68
C ARG A 467 -7.04 17.07 -24.59
N ALA A 468 -6.61 16.21 -25.53
CA ALA A 468 -5.22 15.77 -25.62
C ALA A 468 -4.29 16.97 -25.84
N ARG A 469 -3.28 17.16 -24.99
CA ARG A 469 -2.32 18.27 -25.08
C ARG A 469 -1.21 18.03 -26.08
N GLN A 470 -0.79 16.79 -26.24
CA GLN A 470 0.16 16.38 -27.28
C GLN A 470 -0.60 15.62 -28.37
N GLN A 471 -0.44 16.09 -29.60
CA GLN A 471 -0.82 15.28 -30.76
C GLN A 471 0.27 14.21 -30.91
N THR A 472 -0.05 12.99 -30.53
CA THR A 472 0.80 11.83 -30.80
C THR A 472 0.36 11.24 -32.15
N ASP A 473 1.29 11.03 -33.06
CA ASP A 473 1.05 10.34 -34.35
C ASP A 473 0.64 8.87 -34.12
N VAL A 474 0.76 8.37 -32.89
CA VAL A 474 0.40 7.02 -32.50
C VAL A 474 -1.02 6.99 -31.94
N SER A 475 -1.87 6.21 -32.55
CA SER A 475 -3.24 5.93 -32.03
C SER A 475 -3.15 5.29 -30.63
N ILE A 476 -3.60 6.02 -29.61
CA ILE A 476 -3.68 5.53 -28.24
C ILE A 476 -4.71 4.39 -28.18
N LYS A 477 -4.28 3.21 -27.73
CA LYS A 477 -5.12 2.02 -27.63
C LYS A 477 -5.38 1.66 -26.17
N GLU A 478 -6.61 1.17 -25.91
CA GLU A 478 -7.01 0.64 -24.62
C GLU A 478 -6.09 -0.51 -24.15
N ALA A 479 -5.98 -0.70 -22.84
CA ALA A 479 -5.27 -1.80 -22.21
C ALA A 479 -5.76 -3.17 -22.73
N SER A 480 -4.86 -4.15 -22.82
CA SER A 480 -5.21 -5.51 -23.26
C SER A 480 -6.19 -6.18 -22.31
N ILE A 481 -6.83 -7.26 -22.74
CA ILE A 481 -7.84 -7.98 -21.94
C ILE A 481 -7.24 -8.44 -20.59
N SER A 482 -6.03 -8.98 -20.60
CA SER A 482 -5.38 -9.43 -19.34
C SER A 482 -5.04 -8.27 -18.41
N GLU A 483 -4.62 -7.12 -18.95
CA GLU A 483 -4.40 -5.91 -18.14
C GLU A 483 -5.72 -5.43 -17.52
N ARG A 484 -6.81 -5.41 -18.29
CA ARG A 484 -8.15 -5.06 -17.80
C ARG A 484 -8.67 -6.04 -16.75
N LEU A 485 -8.45 -7.36 -16.93
CA LEU A 485 -8.86 -8.36 -15.96
C LEU A 485 -8.10 -8.22 -14.63
N GLY A 486 -6.79 -7.93 -14.67
CA GLY A 486 -6.01 -7.66 -13.45
C GLY A 486 -6.50 -6.41 -12.71
N MET A 487 -6.82 -5.33 -13.44
CA MET A 487 -7.42 -4.12 -12.85
C MET A 487 -8.85 -4.38 -12.34
N ALA A 488 -9.67 -5.14 -13.08
CA ALA A 488 -11.02 -5.49 -12.67
C ALA A 488 -11.05 -6.31 -11.37
N TRP A 489 -10.08 -7.23 -11.17
CA TRP A 489 -9.94 -8.00 -9.94
C TRP A 489 -9.73 -7.09 -8.73
N LEU A 490 -8.80 -6.14 -8.81
CA LEU A 490 -8.53 -5.19 -7.72
C LEU A 490 -9.68 -4.19 -7.54
N THR A 491 -10.37 -3.81 -8.62
CA THR A 491 -11.59 -3.00 -8.58
C THR A 491 -12.70 -3.71 -7.82
N ALA A 492 -12.92 -5.00 -8.11
CA ALA A 492 -13.86 -5.83 -7.36
C ALA A 492 -13.49 -5.88 -5.87
N GLY A 493 -12.19 -5.97 -5.56
CA GLY A 493 -11.70 -5.89 -4.17
C GLY A 493 -12.07 -4.57 -3.49
N CYS A 494 -11.97 -3.42 -4.17
CA CYS A 494 -12.39 -2.12 -3.61
C CYS A 494 -13.89 -2.11 -3.24
N PHE A 495 -14.74 -2.71 -4.08
CA PHE A 495 -16.18 -2.81 -3.80
C PHE A 495 -16.49 -3.82 -2.72
N VAL A 496 -15.93 -5.03 -2.77
CA VAL A 496 -16.19 -6.09 -1.79
C VAL A 496 -15.82 -5.64 -0.39
N LEU A 497 -14.62 -5.08 -0.23
CA LEU A 497 -14.15 -4.58 1.06
C LEU A 497 -14.93 -3.33 1.53
N GLY A 498 -15.47 -2.53 0.63
CA GLY A 498 -16.30 -1.38 0.97
C GLY A 498 -17.73 -1.74 1.36
N LEU A 499 -18.33 -2.73 0.66
CA LEU A 499 -19.74 -3.08 0.82
C LEU A 499 -20.01 -4.14 1.90
N PHE A 500 -18.99 -4.96 2.22
CA PHE A 500 -19.12 -6.04 3.23
C PHE A 500 -18.10 -5.88 4.38
N PRO A 501 -18.02 -4.70 5.03
CA PRO A 501 -17.04 -4.45 6.08
C PRO A 501 -17.27 -5.28 7.36
N ALA A 502 -18.50 -5.68 7.65
CA ALA A 502 -18.80 -6.50 8.82
C ALA A 502 -18.05 -7.84 8.78
N ALA A 503 -17.99 -8.51 7.63
CA ALA A 503 -17.23 -9.75 7.48
C ALA A 503 -15.73 -9.54 7.76
N MET A 504 -15.16 -8.41 7.31
CA MET A 504 -13.76 -8.05 7.59
C MET A 504 -13.55 -7.72 9.07
N LEU A 505 -14.51 -7.06 9.71
CA LEU A 505 -14.45 -6.77 11.16
C LEU A 505 -14.34 -8.07 11.96
N HIS A 506 -15.17 -9.07 11.67
CA HIS A 506 -15.11 -10.38 12.33
C HIS A 506 -13.75 -11.07 12.11
N MET A 507 -13.26 -11.08 10.88
CA MET A 507 -11.96 -11.66 10.55
C MET A 507 -10.83 -10.96 11.30
N LEU A 508 -10.78 -9.63 11.27
CA LEU A 508 -9.74 -8.83 11.91
C LEU A 508 -9.84 -8.87 13.44
N ASN A 509 -11.03 -9.02 14.00
CA ASN A 509 -11.21 -9.26 15.43
C ASN A 509 -10.52 -10.55 15.88
N ARG A 510 -10.59 -11.63 15.08
CA ARG A 510 -9.84 -12.89 15.36
C ARG A 510 -8.33 -12.65 15.34
N VAL A 511 -7.84 -11.86 14.38
CA VAL A 511 -6.41 -11.48 14.32
C VAL A 511 -6.02 -10.66 15.55
N GLY A 512 -6.82 -9.65 15.93
CA GLY A 512 -6.59 -8.83 17.12
C GLY A 512 -6.60 -9.66 18.39
N ALA A 513 -7.59 -10.56 18.56
CA ALA A 513 -7.70 -11.45 19.70
C ALA A 513 -6.51 -12.41 19.82
N SER A 514 -5.97 -12.91 18.71
CA SER A 514 -4.78 -13.79 18.74
C SER A 514 -3.51 -13.08 19.18
N LEU A 515 -3.40 -11.76 18.93
CA LEU A 515 -2.25 -10.95 19.30
C LEU A 515 -2.31 -10.40 20.72
N THR A 516 -3.48 -10.01 21.16
CA THR A 516 -3.66 -9.20 22.39
C THR A 516 -4.44 -9.93 23.48
N GLY A 517 -5.01 -11.10 23.17
CA GLY A 517 -5.94 -11.81 24.06
C GLY A 517 -7.27 -11.05 24.30
N LYS A 518 -7.53 -9.98 23.56
CA LYS A 518 -8.72 -9.12 23.72
C LYS A 518 -9.50 -9.03 22.40
N SER A 519 -10.83 -8.98 22.52
CA SER A 519 -11.76 -8.83 21.41
C SER A 519 -12.57 -7.55 21.51
N LEU A 520 -13.25 -7.18 20.43
CA LEU A 520 -14.30 -6.18 20.45
C LEU A 520 -15.47 -6.66 21.34
N SER A 521 -16.33 -5.72 21.72
CA SER A 521 -17.56 -6.04 22.48
C SER A 521 -18.48 -6.95 21.68
N ASP A 522 -19.29 -7.75 22.41
CA ASP A 522 -20.28 -8.61 21.79
C ASP A 522 -21.29 -7.81 20.96
N GLU A 523 -21.68 -6.61 21.40
CA GLU A 523 -22.55 -5.70 20.65
C GLU A 523 -22.00 -5.32 19.27
N ALA A 524 -20.67 -5.11 19.18
CA ALA A 524 -20.01 -4.80 17.91
C ALA A 524 -19.96 -6.03 16.98
N LEU A 525 -19.87 -7.24 17.54
CA LEU A 525 -19.78 -8.49 16.80
C LEU A 525 -21.14 -9.09 16.45
N GLU A 526 -22.17 -8.89 17.28
CA GLU A 526 -23.54 -9.35 17.04
C GLU A 526 -24.29 -8.44 16.05
N SER A 527 -23.71 -7.31 15.65
CA SER A 527 -24.30 -6.44 14.65
C SER A 527 -24.58 -7.20 13.35
N SER A 528 -25.75 -6.91 12.75
CA SER A 528 -26.17 -7.51 11.47
C SER A 528 -25.13 -7.27 10.37
N TRP A 529 -25.03 -8.21 9.42
CA TRP A 529 -24.19 -8.04 8.21
C TRP A 529 -24.46 -6.74 7.43
N LEU A 530 -25.64 -6.14 7.67
CA LEU A 530 -26.08 -4.89 7.04
C LEU A 530 -25.50 -3.64 7.72
N TRP A 531 -25.19 -3.72 9.03
CA TRP A 531 -24.73 -2.58 9.82
C TRP A 531 -23.35 -2.84 10.40
N LEU A 532 -22.46 -1.89 10.19
CA LEU A 532 -21.15 -1.82 10.85
C LEU A 532 -21.29 -0.98 12.12
N VAL A 533 -21.13 -1.60 13.29
CA VAL A 533 -21.22 -0.96 14.60
C VAL A 533 -19.88 -1.20 15.31
N PRO A 534 -18.96 -0.22 15.34
CA PRO A 534 -17.62 -0.43 15.89
C PRO A 534 -17.55 -0.39 17.42
N THR A 535 -18.53 0.25 18.10
CA THR A 535 -18.58 0.39 19.55
C THR A 535 -19.97 0.02 20.07
N ALA A 536 -20.91 0.94 20.04
CA ALA A 536 -22.31 0.70 20.41
C ALA A 536 -23.26 1.30 19.37
N PRO A 537 -24.44 0.70 19.12
CA PRO A 537 -25.38 1.20 18.10
C PRO A 537 -25.81 2.67 18.32
N ALA A 538 -25.87 3.09 19.58
CA ALA A 538 -26.24 4.46 19.95
C ALA A 538 -25.13 5.51 19.64
N GLN A 539 -23.90 5.08 19.45
CA GLN A 539 -22.75 5.98 19.22
C GLN A 539 -22.42 6.15 17.75
N ALA A 540 -22.34 5.04 17.01
CA ALA A 540 -22.01 5.07 15.60
C ALA A 540 -22.49 3.80 14.88
N SER A 541 -23.17 3.98 13.76
CA SER A 541 -23.57 2.90 12.87
C SER A 541 -23.45 3.35 11.42
N TYR A 542 -22.96 2.47 10.55
CA TYR A 542 -22.82 2.72 9.12
C TYR A 542 -23.32 1.52 8.32
N SER A 543 -24.13 1.77 7.30
CA SER A 543 -24.58 0.74 6.36
C SER A 543 -24.16 1.08 4.94
N PRO A 544 -23.09 0.45 4.39
CA PRO A 544 -22.62 0.71 3.03
C PRO A 544 -23.67 0.40 1.98
N LEU A 545 -24.46 -0.65 2.17
CA LEU A 545 -25.47 -1.08 1.20
C LEU A 545 -26.67 -0.12 1.15
N ILE A 546 -27.12 0.38 2.31
CA ILE A 546 -28.16 1.41 2.37
C ILE A 546 -27.63 2.70 1.73
N PHE A 547 -26.41 3.10 2.06
CA PHE A 547 -25.78 4.26 1.45
C PHE A 547 -25.73 4.14 -0.08
N LEU A 548 -25.26 3.01 -0.61
CA LEU A 548 -25.22 2.75 -2.05
C LEU A 548 -26.62 2.78 -2.66
N ALA A 549 -27.61 2.15 -2.02
CA ALA A 549 -28.99 2.14 -2.49
C ALA A 549 -29.57 3.55 -2.57
N VAL A 550 -29.32 4.40 -1.56
CA VAL A 550 -29.74 5.82 -1.57
C VAL A 550 -29.07 6.60 -2.71
N VAL A 551 -27.75 6.44 -2.89
CA VAL A 551 -27.02 7.11 -3.99
C VAL A 551 -27.60 6.69 -5.36
N LEU A 552 -27.82 5.39 -5.57
CA LEU A 552 -28.40 4.89 -6.82
C LEU A 552 -29.85 5.36 -7.01
N ALA A 553 -30.65 5.37 -5.95
CA ALA A 553 -32.01 5.87 -6.02
C ALA A 553 -32.07 7.37 -6.40
N VAL A 554 -31.25 8.20 -5.73
CA VAL A 554 -31.12 9.64 -6.04
C VAL A 554 -30.68 9.83 -7.49
N TRP A 555 -29.68 9.08 -7.95
CA TRP A 555 -29.20 9.15 -9.33
C TRP A 555 -30.29 8.77 -10.34
N LEU A 556 -31.02 7.66 -10.12
CA LEU A 556 -32.10 7.20 -10.99
C LEU A 556 -33.28 8.19 -11.01
N ILE A 557 -33.67 8.69 -9.81
CA ILE A 557 -34.74 9.68 -9.69
C ILE A 557 -34.36 10.94 -10.45
N THR A 558 -33.13 11.44 -10.27
CA THR A 558 -32.64 12.64 -10.97
C THR A 558 -32.67 12.47 -12.47
N ILE A 559 -32.16 11.34 -12.99
CA ILE A 559 -32.22 11.05 -14.43
C ILE A 559 -33.67 11.01 -14.92
N ARG A 560 -34.57 10.38 -14.15
CA ARG A 560 -35.98 10.28 -14.55
C ARG A 560 -36.67 11.62 -14.55
N LEU A 561 -36.43 12.46 -13.54
CA LEU A 561 -36.96 13.82 -13.49
C LEU A 561 -36.42 14.68 -14.62
N VAL A 562 -35.12 14.67 -14.88
CA VAL A 562 -34.52 15.40 -16.00
C VAL A 562 -35.13 14.95 -17.33
N ARG A 563 -35.27 13.64 -17.55
CA ARG A 563 -35.93 13.14 -18.79
C ARG A 563 -37.38 13.55 -18.90
N LEU A 564 -38.11 13.58 -17.79
CA LEU A 564 -39.52 14.01 -17.76
C LEU A 564 -39.65 15.48 -18.13
N PHE A 565 -38.86 16.37 -17.45
CA PHE A 565 -38.93 17.82 -17.69
C PHE A 565 -38.37 18.23 -19.05
N TYR A 566 -37.34 17.54 -19.57
CA TYR A 566 -36.74 17.84 -20.87
C TYR A 566 -37.23 16.92 -21.99
N HIS A 567 -38.38 16.22 -21.81
CA HIS A 567 -39.04 15.37 -22.81
C HIS A 567 -38.11 14.37 -23.49
N GLY A 568 -37.11 13.85 -22.76
CA GLY A 568 -36.12 12.89 -23.25
C GLY A 568 -35.11 13.45 -24.25
N ARG A 569 -35.13 14.75 -24.54
CA ARG A 569 -34.19 15.38 -25.49
C ARG A 569 -32.80 15.48 -24.84
N ILE A 570 -31.80 14.93 -25.52
CA ILE A 570 -30.39 15.11 -25.17
C ILE A 570 -29.83 16.20 -26.05
N ARG A 571 -29.45 17.33 -25.48
CA ARG A 571 -28.74 18.39 -26.20
C ARG A 571 -27.25 18.04 -26.21
N VAL A 572 -26.72 17.80 -27.40
CA VAL A 572 -25.27 17.74 -27.63
C VAL A 572 -24.84 19.14 -28.09
N ALA A 573 -23.92 19.74 -27.37
CA ALA A 573 -23.36 21.06 -27.69
C ALA A 573 -21.84 21.00 -27.48
N GLU A 574 -21.13 21.92 -28.14
CA GLU A 574 -19.70 22.13 -27.84
C GLU A 574 -19.55 22.55 -26.38
N PRO A 575 -18.37 22.24 -25.77
CA PRO A 575 -18.06 22.69 -24.42
C PRO A 575 -18.24 24.21 -24.29
N TRP A 576 -18.65 24.66 -23.11
CA TRP A 576 -18.75 26.08 -22.83
C TRP A 576 -17.39 26.77 -22.98
N ASP A 577 -17.33 27.82 -23.80
CA ASP A 577 -16.10 28.48 -24.22
C ASP A 577 -15.92 29.91 -23.66
N CYS A 578 -16.83 30.36 -22.79
CA CYS A 578 -16.82 31.72 -22.23
C CYS A 578 -16.74 32.82 -23.32
N GLY A 579 -17.24 32.56 -24.52
CA GLY A 579 -17.20 33.50 -25.65
C GLY A 579 -15.93 33.39 -26.53
N PHE A 580 -15.08 32.39 -26.31
CA PHE A 580 -13.92 32.06 -27.15
C PHE A 580 -14.26 30.91 -28.10
N PRO A 581 -14.60 31.15 -29.36
CA PRO A 581 -15.12 30.13 -30.26
C PRO A 581 -14.09 29.08 -30.69
N GLU A 582 -12.79 29.36 -30.51
CA GLU A 582 -11.70 28.47 -30.87
C GLU A 582 -10.91 28.04 -29.63
N GLN A 583 -11.48 27.17 -28.79
CA GLN A 583 -10.76 26.61 -27.65
C GLN A 583 -9.58 25.76 -28.11
N THR A 584 -8.41 26.06 -27.57
CA THR A 584 -7.18 25.29 -27.78
C THR A 584 -6.88 24.38 -26.60
N THR A 585 -5.94 23.44 -26.77
CA THR A 585 -5.46 22.56 -25.70
C THR A 585 -4.76 23.32 -24.56
N ARG A 586 -4.40 24.59 -24.78
CA ARG A 586 -3.80 25.46 -23.75
C ARG A 586 -4.85 26.08 -22.81
N MET A 587 -6.13 26.10 -23.20
CA MET A 587 -7.23 26.69 -22.43
C MET A 587 -7.88 25.66 -21.49
N GLN A 588 -7.06 24.90 -20.75
CA GLN A 588 -7.51 23.91 -19.77
C GLN A 588 -6.52 23.83 -18.60
N ASP A 589 -7.03 23.51 -17.40
CA ASP A 589 -6.25 23.45 -16.19
C ASP A 589 -5.09 22.48 -16.29
N THR A 590 -3.93 22.88 -15.77
CA THR A 590 -2.72 22.07 -15.67
C THR A 590 -2.56 21.47 -14.27
N ALA A 591 -1.70 20.49 -14.13
CA ALA A 591 -1.35 19.95 -12.82
C ALA A 591 -0.71 21.03 -11.91
N ASP A 592 0.00 21.99 -12.50
CA ASP A 592 0.57 23.14 -11.79
C ASP A 592 -0.47 24.09 -11.24
N ALA A 593 -1.54 24.38 -12.01
CA ALA A 593 -2.63 25.24 -11.59
C ALA A 593 -3.34 24.67 -10.36
N PHE A 594 -3.63 23.36 -10.35
CA PHE A 594 -4.20 22.69 -9.18
C PHE A 594 -3.29 22.73 -7.94
N GLY A 595 -1.98 22.66 -8.13
CA GLY A 595 -1.00 22.72 -7.04
C GLY A 595 -0.79 24.12 -6.45
N GLN A 596 -1.13 25.18 -7.18
CA GLN A 596 -0.81 26.55 -6.81
C GLN A 596 -1.38 27.00 -5.44
N PRO A 597 -2.66 26.78 -5.09
CA PRO A 597 -3.19 27.18 -3.79
C PRO A 597 -2.45 26.51 -2.63
N ILE A 598 -2.13 25.24 -2.78
CA ILE A 598 -1.41 24.47 -1.75
C ILE A 598 0.04 24.96 -1.61
N ARG A 599 0.71 25.27 -2.72
CA ARG A 599 2.04 25.90 -2.68
C ARG A 599 2.03 27.23 -1.96
N HIS A 600 0.97 28.00 -2.13
CA HIS A 600 0.85 29.30 -1.47
C HIS A 600 0.65 29.13 0.06
N VAL A 601 -0.27 28.27 0.48
CA VAL A 601 -0.59 28.03 1.90
C VAL A 601 0.57 27.36 2.64
N PHE A 602 1.15 26.31 2.06
CA PHE A 602 2.19 25.47 2.66
C PHE A 602 3.61 25.80 2.17
N GLY A 603 3.79 26.96 1.54
CA GLY A 603 5.08 27.41 1.00
C GLY A 603 6.28 27.25 1.94
N PRO A 604 6.16 27.58 3.25
CA PRO A 604 7.26 27.38 4.20
C PRO A 604 7.76 25.95 4.36
N LEU A 605 6.93 24.94 4.03
CA LEU A 605 7.30 23.53 4.13
C LEU A 605 8.07 23.03 2.91
N TYR A 606 7.97 23.73 1.78
CA TYR A 606 8.61 23.33 0.53
C TYR A 606 9.95 24.03 0.30
N LEU A 607 10.87 23.35 -0.38
CA LEU A 607 12.00 24.00 -1.03
C LEU A 607 11.64 24.15 -2.52
N MET A 608 11.33 25.39 -2.93
CA MET A 608 10.87 25.69 -4.27
C MET A 608 12.02 26.24 -5.12
N LYS A 609 12.27 25.60 -6.26
CA LYS A 609 13.14 26.13 -7.32
C LYS A 609 12.25 26.64 -8.45
N GLN A 610 12.32 27.93 -8.71
CA GLN A 610 11.57 28.59 -9.79
C GLN A 610 12.46 28.75 -11.01
N HIS A 611 11.97 28.29 -12.14
CA HIS A 611 12.60 28.48 -13.45
C HIS A 611 11.82 29.55 -14.19
N LEU A 612 12.40 30.75 -14.26
CA LEU A 612 11.83 31.86 -15.02
C LEU A 612 12.42 31.82 -16.43
N PRO A 613 11.58 31.80 -17.47
CA PRO A 613 12.07 31.84 -18.84
C PRO A 613 12.75 33.18 -19.14
N ALA A 614 13.79 33.16 -19.98
CA ALA A 614 14.41 34.39 -20.51
C ALA A 614 13.42 35.09 -21.46
N PRO A 615 13.47 36.45 -21.54
CA PRO A 615 12.54 37.21 -22.39
C PRO A 615 12.63 36.88 -23.88
N ASP A 616 13.78 36.37 -24.33
CA ASP A 616 14.11 36.01 -25.72
C ASP A 616 14.02 34.52 -26.01
N GLU A 617 13.55 33.72 -25.04
CA GLU A 617 13.39 32.27 -25.22
C GLU A 617 12.28 31.94 -26.22
N PRO A 618 12.53 31.10 -27.26
CA PRO A 618 11.57 30.85 -28.35
C PRO A 618 10.25 30.18 -27.86
N ASN A 619 10.30 29.42 -26.76
CA ASN A 619 9.15 28.77 -26.14
C ASN A 619 9.22 28.97 -24.62
N PRO A 620 8.91 30.16 -24.12
CA PRO A 620 9.06 30.47 -22.70
C PRO A 620 8.17 29.57 -21.84
N LYS A 621 8.80 28.84 -20.93
CA LYS A 621 8.11 27.94 -20.01
C LYS A 621 8.45 28.28 -18.56
N TYR A 622 7.47 28.79 -17.83
CA TYR A 622 7.59 28.91 -16.38
C TYR A 622 7.39 27.54 -15.74
N SER A 623 8.30 27.12 -14.88
CA SER A 623 8.17 25.89 -14.10
C SER A 623 8.63 26.07 -12.67
N ILE A 624 7.98 25.33 -11.76
CA ILE A 624 8.34 25.26 -10.34
C ILE A 624 8.64 23.81 -10.01
N GLU A 625 9.82 23.57 -9.48
CA GLU A 625 10.18 22.27 -8.90
C GLU A 625 10.14 22.37 -7.38
N VAL A 626 9.48 21.39 -6.75
CA VAL A 626 9.41 21.28 -5.30
C VAL A 626 10.31 20.13 -4.87
N GLU A 627 11.36 20.49 -4.13
CA GLU A 627 12.31 19.53 -3.58
C GLU A 627 12.05 19.23 -2.11
N ASP A 628 12.44 18.03 -1.71
CA ASP A 628 12.37 17.59 -0.33
C ASP A 628 13.54 18.18 0.49
N ARG A 629 13.21 18.93 1.54
CA ARG A 629 14.20 19.53 2.44
C ARG A 629 15.04 18.49 3.19
N HIS A 630 14.55 17.26 3.40
CA HIS A 630 15.30 16.21 4.08
C HIS A 630 16.59 15.84 3.34
N TRP A 631 16.66 16.03 2.01
CA TRP A 631 17.90 15.88 1.26
C TRP A 631 19.02 16.78 1.78
N TYR A 632 18.71 18.04 2.07
CA TYR A 632 19.69 19.04 2.49
C TYR A 632 19.98 18.99 3.98
N TRP A 633 19.00 18.64 4.81
CA TRP A 633 19.14 18.69 6.26
C TRP A 633 19.63 17.38 6.86
N LEU A 634 19.33 16.24 6.24
CA LEU A 634 19.65 14.93 6.76
C LEU A 634 20.57 14.15 5.83
N TYR A 635 20.17 13.91 4.59
CA TYR A 635 20.85 12.95 3.72
C TYR A 635 22.21 13.45 3.21
N LEU A 636 22.30 14.68 2.71
CA LEU A 636 23.59 15.25 2.26
C LEU A 636 24.61 15.41 3.39
N PRO A 637 24.26 15.91 4.60
CA PRO A 637 25.18 15.91 5.72
C PRO A 637 25.71 14.52 6.10
N VAL A 638 24.80 13.51 6.16
CA VAL A 638 25.20 12.13 6.47
C VAL A 638 26.12 11.57 5.37
N ALA A 639 25.82 11.79 4.09
CA ALA A 639 26.66 11.37 2.99
C ALA A 639 28.06 12.00 3.06
N ARG A 640 28.14 13.30 3.33
CA ARG A 640 29.44 14.01 3.49
C ARG A 640 30.26 13.49 4.69
N LEU A 641 29.56 13.18 5.80
CA LEU A 641 30.24 12.58 6.96
C LEU A 641 30.78 11.18 6.63
N ALA A 642 30.02 10.38 5.88
CA ALA A 642 30.46 9.06 5.44
C ALA A 642 31.66 9.15 4.47
N GLU A 643 31.63 10.08 3.52
CA GLU A 643 32.76 10.37 2.61
C GLU A 643 34.01 10.80 3.39
N TYR A 644 33.85 11.71 4.36
CA TYR A 644 34.96 12.16 5.20
C TYR A 644 35.53 11.02 6.08
N ALA A 645 34.67 10.14 6.61
CA ALA A 645 35.11 9.00 7.41
C ALA A 645 35.78 7.89 6.59
N SER A 646 35.53 7.84 5.27
CA SER A 646 36.12 6.86 4.35
C SER A 646 37.41 7.34 3.66
N SER A 647 37.70 8.65 3.70
CA SER A 647 38.92 9.28 3.19
C SER A 647 40.02 9.29 4.25
#